data_ed4e0a3dbc1ccaba66855e0fba9c89c8
#
_entry.id   ed4e0a3dbc1ccaba66855e0fba9c89c8
#
_cell.length_a   1.000
_cell.length_b   1.000
_cell.length_c   1.000
_cell.angle_alpha   90.00
_cell.angle_beta   90.00
_cell.angle_gamma   90.00
#
_symmetry.space_group_name_H-M   'P 1'
#
loop_
_entity.id
_entity.type
_entity.pdbx_description
1 polymer ?
#
loop_
_entity_poly.entity_id
_entity_poly.type
_entity_poly.pdbx_seq_one_letter_code
_entity_poly.pdbx_strand_id
1 'polypeptide(L)'
;MEQARIVIIGGGVVGASCLYHLAKAGWTDAVLLERNELTAGSTWHAAGNCPTFSASWAVMHMQRYGSELYREMDAAGDVQLTYNVTGSIRLAHSRERMMEFERARGMGRAQGMAMEIMTPEDARDAYPFLETHDLEGALWDPADGDMDPASLTQALATRAKAMGARIHRFRPATGVSRENGEWTVETETGPIRCEYVVNAAGYYARTVGEWFRPYGGRRVPMCVMQHQYLLTEEIPEIAAWTEEHGRKLPLLRDVDVSYYLRQEKTGLNLGPYERNCRTAWTDTGVPEDFSFQLFEDDLERLEHYIEDAMARVPLLGRAGISKVINGPIPYAPDGNPLIGPMPGVPNAFEACVFTFGIAQGGGAGKLLADWVVEGQTEWDAWALDPRRYTDYADDAYAEAKAVEVYGHEYAMHFPRHRWPAGADKKTSALHSRLVDAGAVFGAYNGWERADWFAKPGDDTSEDATQRWDREGPWEARVAEECRAVAEGCGVLPITGFSRYRVMGPGAVDYVASLTASRMPREGRIALLYFANEAGRCVTEMSAMVRGGDVHLITAATAQWHDVELLRRGVPEGVEVIDETETLEAILVTGPKAREALGPITTHDLSLPWLSVSWEGEVAGVPCSLVRVSFAGELGWEIHCDPEGSPAVWDALIEAGATPFGMWALDRLRMEKGYLAWKQDLSTDYSLLELGLDRFVDFGGDFPGKAALQSEKQRRSAKRFTTLEVRANGYDAPYMSNVWSDGEIVGETLSGGYGYRVDASLALAMLKSDAEGPLEVEIFGQRYPAEEREGFDPKSERVRA
;
A
#
# COMPACT_ATOMS: atom_id res chain seq x y z
N MET A 1 -27.60 -27.35 15.33
CA MET A 1 -26.42 -26.48 15.02
C MET A 1 -26.95 -25.30 14.23
N GLU A 2 -26.65 -24.10 14.67
CA GLU A 2 -27.00 -22.89 13.96
C GLU A 2 -26.21 -22.81 12.63
N GLN A 3 -26.79 -22.18 11.61
CA GLN A 3 -26.14 -22.01 10.29
C GLN A 3 -26.22 -20.57 9.86
N ALA A 4 -25.20 -20.15 9.14
CA ALA A 4 -25.12 -18.86 8.46
C ALA A 4 -24.30 -19.01 7.18
N ARG A 5 -24.48 -18.15 6.21
CA ARG A 5 -23.57 -18.12 5.06
C ARG A 5 -22.21 -17.54 5.44
N ILE A 6 -22.21 -16.51 6.29
CA ILE A 6 -20.98 -15.85 6.77
C ILE A 6 -21.08 -15.50 8.25
N VAL A 7 -19.97 -15.70 8.97
CA VAL A 7 -19.84 -15.29 10.37
C VAL A 7 -18.75 -14.25 10.51
N ILE A 8 -19.07 -13.12 11.15
CA ILE A 8 -18.14 -12.01 11.44
C ILE A 8 -17.82 -12.05 12.93
N ILE A 9 -16.54 -12.11 13.29
CA ILE A 9 -16.05 -12.15 14.68
C ILE A 9 -15.57 -10.77 15.08
N GLY A 10 -16.35 -10.07 15.96
CA GLY A 10 -16.06 -8.73 16.48
C GLY A 10 -17.17 -7.73 16.17
N GLY A 11 -17.69 -7.07 17.21
CA GLY A 11 -18.81 -6.12 17.19
C GLY A 11 -18.38 -4.65 17.29
N GLY A 12 -17.16 -4.32 16.88
CA GLY A 12 -16.71 -2.94 16.69
C GLY A 12 -17.30 -2.30 15.43
N VAL A 13 -16.95 -1.03 15.18
CA VAL A 13 -17.41 -0.27 13.99
C VAL A 13 -17.17 -1.02 12.67
N VAL A 14 -16.00 -1.66 12.54
CA VAL A 14 -15.62 -2.38 11.31
C VAL A 14 -16.49 -3.63 11.11
N GLY A 15 -16.64 -4.47 12.14
CA GLY A 15 -17.49 -5.65 12.05
C GLY A 15 -18.97 -5.31 11.77
N ALA A 16 -19.48 -4.24 12.40
CA ALA A 16 -20.83 -3.73 12.13
C ALA A 16 -20.96 -3.22 10.68
N SER A 17 -19.92 -2.56 10.15
CA SER A 17 -19.88 -2.09 8.77
C SER A 17 -19.80 -3.26 7.77
N CYS A 18 -19.00 -4.28 8.04
CA CYS A 18 -18.93 -5.49 7.24
C CYS A 18 -20.32 -6.16 7.16
N LEU A 19 -21.00 -6.31 8.30
CA LEU A 19 -22.35 -6.89 8.35
C LEU A 19 -23.35 -6.06 7.54
N TYR A 20 -23.29 -4.71 7.67
CA TYR A 20 -24.15 -3.80 6.93
C TYR A 20 -23.97 -3.94 5.42
N HIS A 21 -22.72 -3.92 4.92
CA HIS A 21 -22.44 -3.96 3.49
C HIS A 21 -22.74 -5.33 2.88
N LEU A 22 -22.48 -6.43 3.59
CA LEU A 22 -22.88 -7.77 3.17
C LEU A 22 -24.41 -7.88 3.06
N ALA A 23 -25.15 -7.39 4.06
CA ALA A 23 -26.61 -7.37 4.01
C ALA A 23 -27.13 -6.48 2.87
N LYS A 24 -26.50 -5.29 2.64
CA LYS A 24 -26.82 -4.39 1.52
C LYS A 24 -26.57 -5.04 0.17
N ALA A 25 -25.55 -5.92 0.06
CA ALA A 25 -25.25 -6.73 -1.12
C ALA A 25 -26.14 -7.98 -1.26
N GLY A 26 -27.16 -8.14 -0.39
CA GLY A 26 -28.09 -9.26 -0.44
C GLY A 26 -27.67 -10.50 0.36
N TRP A 27 -26.54 -10.49 1.04
CA TRP A 27 -26.06 -11.58 1.91
C TRP A 27 -26.66 -11.43 3.32
N THR A 28 -27.98 -11.59 3.42
CA THR A 28 -28.72 -11.39 4.69
C THR A 28 -28.57 -12.55 5.66
N ASP A 29 -28.17 -13.75 5.21
CA ASP A 29 -27.83 -14.87 6.09
C ASP A 29 -26.39 -14.69 6.65
N ALA A 30 -26.18 -13.58 7.30
CA ALA A 30 -24.94 -13.16 7.94
C ALA A 30 -25.13 -13.02 9.45
N VAL A 31 -24.11 -13.46 10.22
CA VAL A 31 -24.11 -13.41 11.68
C VAL A 31 -22.87 -12.64 12.14
N LEU A 32 -23.07 -11.66 13.03
CA LEU A 32 -22.01 -11.02 13.78
C LEU A 32 -22.01 -11.54 15.21
N LEU A 33 -20.84 -11.99 15.68
CA LEU A 33 -20.58 -12.41 17.06
C LEU A 33 -19.79 -11.35 17.81
N GLU A 34 -20.32 -10.91 18.95
CA GLU A 34 -19.64 -10.03 19.87
C GLU A 34 -19.59 -10.67 21.26
N ARG A 35 -18.40 -10.69 21.84
CA ARG A 35 -18.18 -11.32 23.16
C ARG A 35 -18.81 -10.54 24.31
N ASN A 36 -18.94 -9.23 24.14
CA ASN A 36 -19.50 -8.30 25.11
C ASN A 36 -20.64 -7.48 24.48
N GLU A 37 -20.72 -6.19 24.74
CA GLU A 37 -21.60 -5.25 24.06
C GLU A 37 -20.91 -4.74 22.79
N LEU A 38 -21.68 -4.32 21.80
CA LEU A 38 -21.12 -3.65 20.63
C LEU A 38 -20.24 -2.48 21.09
N THR A 39 -19.18 -2.20 20.35
CA THR A 39 -18.19 -1.15 20.61
C THR A 39 -17.20 -1.40 21.74
N ALA A 40 -17.30 -2.45 22.50
CA ALA A 40 -16.52 -2.71 23.71
C ALA A 40 -14.98 -2.66 23.56
N GLY A 41 -14.47 -2.78 22.32
CA GLY A 41 -13.04 -2.66 21.98
C GLY A 41 -12.60 -1.20 21.79
N SER A 42 -11.68 -0.92 20.85
CA SER A 42 -11.16 0.44 20.57
C SER A 42 -12.23 1.44 20.14
N THR A 43 -13.37 0.99 19.63
CA THR A 43 -14.41 1.86 19.09
C THR A 43 -14.97 2.84 20.11
N TRP A 44 -15.25 2.41 21.37
CA TRP A 44 -15.92 3.26 22.35
C TRP A 44 -15.08 4.45 22.83
N HIS A 45 -13.76 4.34 22.77
CA HIS A 45 -12.84 5.39 23.21
C HIS A 45 -12.16 6.12 22.04
N ALA A 46 -12.59 5.88 20.80
CA ALA A 46 -12.04 6.58 19.65
C ALA A 46 -12.40 8.08 19.66
N ALA A 47 -11.49 8.92 19.18
CA ALA A 47 -11.69 10.38 19.14
C ALA A 47 -12.81 10.83 18.16
N GLY A 48 -13.20 9.98 17.22
CA GLY A 48 -14.33 10.25 16.31
C GLY A 48 -14.00 11.15 15.12
N ASN A 49 -12.74 11.46 14.87
CA ASN A 49 -12.31 12.25 13.70
C ASN A 49 -12.51 11.47 12.40
N CYS A 50 -13.02 12.15 11.37
CA CYS A 50 -13.31 11.60 10.06
C CYS A 50 -12.62 12.43 8.97
N PRO A 51 -11.30 12.27 8.74
CA PRO A 51 -10.62 12.85 7.60
C PRO A 51 -11.09 12.20 6.31
N THR A 52 -11.20 12.97 5.25
CA THR A 52 -11.58 12.50 3.90
C THR A 52 -10.38 12.30 2.99
N PHE A 53 -9.29 13.03 3.22
CA PHE A 53 -8.06 12.94 2.45
C PHE A 53 -7.02 12.04 3.12
N SER A 54 -6.38 11.20 2.29
CA SER A 54 -5.16 10.46 2.59
C SER A 54 -4.21 10.50 1.39
N ALA A 55 -2.90 10.52 1.65
CA ALA A 55 -1.89 10.38 0.59
C ALA A 55 -1.86 8.96 -0.02
N SER A 56 -2.38 7.95 0.69
CA SER A 56 -2.63 6.62 0.14
C SER A 56 -3.92 6.61 -0.67
N TRP A 57 -3.82 6.27 -1.94
CA TRP A 57 -4.96 6.22 -2.86
C TRP A 57 -6.10 5.33 -2.37
N ALA A 58 -5.78 4.10 -1.97
CA ALA A 58 -6.77 3.15 -1.45
C ALA A 58 -7.45 3.65 -0.16
N VAL A 59 -6.67 4.23 0.76
CA VAL A 59 -7.19 4.78 2.03
C VAL A 59 -8.07 6.00 1.76
N MET A 60 -7.69 6.89 0.84
CA MET A 60 -8.50 8.05 0.48
C MET A 60 -9.87 7.64 -0.07
N HIS A 61 -9.92 6.68 -0.98
CA HIS A 61 -11.20 6.14 -1.49
C HIS A 61 -12.05 5.55 -0.37
N MET A 62 -11.44 4.79 0.53
CA MET A 62 -12.12 4.17 1.68
C MET A 62 -12.70 5.22 2.63
N GLN A 63 -11.93 6.27 2.96
CA GLN A 63 -12.37 7.35 3.85
C GLN A 63 -13.48 8.20 3.22
N ARG A 64 -13.36 8.55 1.94
CA ARG A 64 -14.38 9.30 1.22
C ARG A 64 -15.70 8.54 1.15
N TYR A 65 -15.65 7.28 0.75
CA TYR A 65 -16.85 6.43 0.75
C TYR A 65 -17.51 6.39 2.14
N GLY A 66 -16.70 6.24 3.21
CA GLY A 66 -17.19 6.26 4.59
C GLY A 66 -17.87 7.57 4.94
N SER A 67 -17.25 8.71 4.65
CA SER A 67 -17.84 10.04 4.92
C SER A 67 -19.13 10.29 4.14
N GLU A 68 -19.21 9.87 2.88
CA GLU A 68 -20.41 9.97 2.08
C GLU A 68 -21.55 9.12 2.67
N LEU A 69 -21.25 7.86 3.03
CA LEU A 69 -22.18 6.96 3.71
C LEU A 69 -22.70 7.57 5.02
N TYR A 70 -21.84 8.18 5.82
CA TYR A 70 -22.22 8.74 7.11
C TYR A 70 -23.16 9.95 6.95
N ARG A 71 -22.89 10.81 5.96
CA ARG A 71 -23.79 11.92 5.60
C ARG A 71 -25.15 11.44 5.12
N GLU A 72 -25.16 10.39 4.28
CA GLU A 72 -26.42 9.79 3.82
C GLU A 72 -27.23 9.19 4.97
N MET A 73 -26.55 8.54 5.94
CA MET A 73 -27.22 7.95 7.09
C MET A 73 -27.79 9.00 8.03
N ASP A 74 -27.05 10.10 8.30
CA ASP A 74 -27.51 11.23 9.11
C ASP A 74 -28.70 11.93 8.42
N ALA A 75 -28.59 12.24 7.14
CA ALA A 75 -29.64 12.90 6.37
C ALA A 75 -30.93 12.06 6.25
N ALA A 76 -30.81 10.73 6.21
CA ALA A 76 -31.97 9.84 6.18
C ALA A 76 -32.79 9.85 7.47
N GLY A 77 -32.17 10.11 8.61
CA GLY A 77 -32.83 10.22 9.92
C GLY A 77 -33.52 8.94 10.42
N ASP A 78 -33.26 7.80 9.79
CA ASP A 78 -33.84 6.49 10.16
C ASP A 78 -33.08 5.80 11.28
N VAL A 79 -31.89 6.30 11.63
CA VAL A 79 -31.03 5.85 12.71
C VAL A 79 -30.55 7.05 13.51
N GLN A 80 -30.18 6.82 14.78
CA GLN A 80 -29.64 7.88 15.63
C GLN A 80 -28.15 8.06 15.32
N LEU A 81 -27.83 8.97 14.42
CA LEU A 81 -26.48 9.35 14.02
C LEU A 81 -26.44 10.87 13.81
N THR A 82 -25.37 11.51 14.22
CA THR A 82 -25.06 12.90 13.88
C THR A 82 -23.64 12.96 13.33
N TYR A 83 -23.50 13.40 12.12
CA TYR A 83 -22.22 13.63 11.46
C TYR A 83 -21.96 15.13 11.34
N ASN A 84 -21.03 15.65 12.12
CA ASN A 84 -20.69 17.08 12.13
C ASN A 84 -19.64 17.34 11.04
N VAL A 85 -20.04 17.93 9.92
CA VAL A 85 -19.11 18.42 8.90
C VAL A 85 -18.53 19.75 9.36
N THR A 86 -17.38 19.70 10.01
CA THR A 86 -16.73 20.88 10.60
C THR A 86 -15.70 21.51 9.69
N GLY A 87 -15.22 20.75 8.71
CA GLY A 87 -13.98 21.01 8.01
C GLY A 87 -12.76 20.76 8.91
N SER A 88 -11.59 20.82 8.30
CA SER A 88 -10.31 20.75 9.03
C SER A 88 -9.26 21.69 8.46
N ILE A 89 -8.38 22.18 9.36
CA ILE A 89 -7.23 23.01 9.05
C ILE A 89 -5.98 22.21 9.43
N ARG A 90 -5.08 21.99 8.47
CA ARG A 90 -3.74 21.43 8.69
C ARG A 90 -2.73 22.56 8.61
N LEU A 91 -1.91 22.76 9.65
CA LEU A 91 -0.93 23.84 9.73
C LEU A 91 0.40 23.43 9.11
N ALA A 92 1.09 24.39 8.50
CA ALA A 92 2.42 24.23 7.93
C ALA A 92 3.41 25.23 8.54
N HIS A 93 4.52 24.71 9.10
CA HIS A 93 5.60 25.51 9.66
C HIS A 93 6.78 25.68 8.68
N SER A 94 6.72 25.01 7.52
CA SER A 94 7.81 25.01 6.56
C SER A 94 7.30 25.06 5.12
N ARG A 95 8.20 25.50 4.22
CA ARG A 95 7.96 25.46 2.79
C ARG A 95 7.77 24.02 2.28
N GLU A 96 8.51 23.06 2.82
CA GLU A 96 8.43 21.65 2.47
C GLU A 96 7.04 21.09 2.80
N ARG A 97 6.47 21.47 3.92
CA ARG A 97 5.10 21.11 4.31
C ARG A 97 4.07 21.76 3.39
N MET A 98 4.29 23.01 3.00
CA MET A 98 3.42 23.67 2.00
C MET A 98 3.46 22.96 0.65
N MET A 99 4.63 22.46 0.22
CA MET A 99 4.74 21.65 -1.00
C MET A 99 3.93 20.35 -0.88
N GLU A 100 3.97 19.67 0.27
CA GLU A 100 3.10 18.51 0.52
C GLU A 100 1.61 18.87 0.43
N PHE A 101 1.21 20.02 1.01
CA PHE A 101 -0.18 20.49 0.96
C PHE A 101 -0.63 20.83 -0.46
N GLU A 102 0.23 21.41 -1.28
CA GLU A 102 -0.05 21.65 -2.71
C GLU A 102 -0.23 20.33 -3.46
N ARG A 103 0.59 19.32 -3.17
CA ARG A 103 0.41 17.95 -3.71
C ARG A 103 -0.93 17.36 -3.26
N ALA A 104 -1.26 17.45 -1.97
CA ALA A 104 -2.52 16.96 -1.41
C ALA A 104 -3.72 17.63 -2.07
N ARG A 105 -3.68 18.97 -2.24
CA ARG A 105 -4.71 19.73 -2.94
C ARG A 105 -4.86 19.26 -4.40
N GLY A 106 -3.74 19.02 -5.09
CA GLY A 106 -3.74 18.49 -6.47
C GLY A 106 -4.45 17.14 -6.55
N MET A 107 -4.04 16.17 -5.71
CA MET A 107 -4.67 14.85 -5.63
C MET A 107 -6.16 14.94 -5.29
N GLY A 108 -6.52 15.76 -4.31
CA GLY A 108 -7.91 15.98 -3.92
C GLY A 108 -8.75 16.56 -5.06
N ARG A 109 -8.21 17.55 -5.81
CA ARG A 109 -8.88 18.15 -6.95
C ARG A 109 -9.22 17.14 -8.04
N ALA A 110 -8.32 16.21 -8.34
CA ALA A 110 -8.57 15.11 -9.28
C ALA A 110 -9.78 14.25 -8.87
N GLN A 111 -10.06 14.20 -7.58
CA GLN A 111 -11.17 13.44 -6.99
C GLN A 111 -12.41 14.34 -6.67
N GLY A 112 -12.42 15.59 -7.14
CA GLY A 112 -13.52 16.52 -6.88
C GLY A 112 -13.60 17.03 -5.44
N MET A 113 -12.51 16.94 -4.67
CA MET A 113 -12.43 17.50 -3.32
C MET A 113 -12.12 19.01 -3.40
N ALA A 114 -12.84 19.81 -2.61
CA ALA A 114 -12.71 21.27 -2.58
C ALA A 114 -11.66 21.71 -1.53
N MET A 115 -10.45 21.16 -1.60
CA MET A 115 -9.36 21.53 -0.71
C MET A 115 -8.71 22.83 -1.16
N GLU A 116 -8.35 23.70 -0.21
CA GLU A 116 -7.80 25.02 -0.46
C GLU A 116 -6.55 25.29 0.38
N ILE A 117 -5.57 25.97 -0.21
CA ILE A 117 -4.44 26.53 0.52
C ILE A 117 -4.89 27.80 1.19
N MET A 118 -4.56 27.97 2.46
CA MET A 118 -4.87 29.13 3.27
C MET A 118 -3.62 29.89 3.65
N THR A 119 -3.72 31.21 3.69
CA THR A 119 -2.74 32.06 4.36
C THR A 119 -2.87 31.88 5.89
N PRO A 120 -1.84 32.26 6.69
CA PRO A 120 -1.96 32.28 8.14
C PRO A 120 -3.13 33.16 8.65
N GLU A 121 -3.48 34.23 7.92
CA GLU A 121 -4.62 35.11 8.23
C GLU A 121 -5.94 34.39 7.99
N ASP A 122 -6.10 33.71 6.85
CA ASP A 122 -7.30 32.91 6.54
C ASP A 122 -7.51 31.81 7.58
N ALA A 123 -6.43 31.16 8.01
CA ALA A 123 -6.49 30.14 9.06
C ALA A 123 -6.95 30.70 10.40
N ARG A 124 -6.50 31.92 10.76
CA ARG A 124 -6.96 32.64 11.97
C ARG A 124 -8.43 33.04 11.84
N ASP A 125 -8.86 33.52 10.69
CA ASP A 125 -10.25 33.89 10.46
C ASP A 125 -11.20 32.68 10.61
N ALA A 126 -10.75 31.50 10.11
CA ALA A 126 -11.51 30.26 10.25
C ALA A 126 -11.47 29.67 11.67
N TYR A 127 -10.38 29.91 12.41
CA TYR A 127 -10.17 29.47 13.81
C TYR A 127 -9.68 30.65 14.66
N PRO A 128 -10.56 31.49 15.22
CA PRO A 128 -10.21 32.80 15.83
C PRO A 128 -9.30 32.75 17.05
N PHE A 129 -9.06 31.59 17.60
CA PHE A 129 -8.23 31.38 18.81
C PHE A 129 -6.80 30.94 18.45
N LEU A 130 -6.45 30.95 17.17
CA LEU A 130 -5.20 30.42 16.64
C LEU A 130 -4.10 31.49 16.63
N GLU A 131 -2.93 31.18 17.17
CA GLU A 131 -1.70 31.94 16.92
C GLU A 131 -1.06 31.46 15.61
N THR A 132 -0.68 32.43 14.74
CA THR A 132 -0.27 32.11 13.36
C THR A 132 1.05 32.74 12.92
N HIS A 133 1.77 33.41 13.86
CA HIS A 133 2.93 34.25 13.57
C HIS A 133 4.15 33.48 13.01
N ASP A 134 4.20 32.19 13.19
CA ASP A 134 5.30 31.27 12.79
C ASP A 134 4.86 30.28 11.69
N LEU A 135 3.68 30.46 11.10
CA LEU A 135 3.16 29.59 10.05
C LEU A 135 3.52 30.12 8.67
N GLU A 136 3.86 29.20 7.75
CA GLU A 136 3.97 29.48 6.32
C GLU A 136 2.61 29.45 5.63
N GLY A 137 1.65 28.71 6.18
CA GLY A 137 0.30 28.59 5.65
C GLY A 137 -0.47 27.42 6.24
N ALA A 138 -1.56 27.06 5.59
CA ALA A 138 -2.38 25.92 5.99
C ALA A 138 -3.10 25.27 4.79
N LEU A 139 -3.63 24.07 5.03
CA LEU A 139 -4.51 23.37 4.10
C LEU A 139 -5.90 23.24 4.73
N TRP A 140 -6.91 23.73 4.03
CA TRP A 140 -8.31 23.59 4.37
C TRP A 140 -8.94 22.41 3.64
N ASP A 141 -9.62 21.53 4.39
CA ASP A 141 -10.47 20.49 3.84
C ASP A 141 -11.90 20.68 4.37
N PRO A 142 -12.85 21.17 3.54
CA PRO A 142 -14.21 21.45 3.97
C PRO A 142 -15.05 20.20 4.25
N ALA A 143 -14.59 19.02 3.80
CA ALA A 143 -15.35 17.79 3.87
C ALA A 143 -15.07 16.97 5.14
N ASP A 144 -14.01 17.27 5.86
CA ASP A 144 -13.67 16.61 7.12
C ASP A 144 -14.74 16.88 8.19
N GLY A 145 -14.87 15.93 9.11
CA GLY A 145 -15.85 16.05 10.18
C GLY A 145 -15.54 15.19 11.39
N ASP A 146 -16.50 15.15 12.30
CA ASP A 146 -16.46 14.30 13.49
C ASP A 146 -17.82 13.67 13.80
N MET A 147 -17.81 12.58 14.56
CA MET A 147 -19.00 11.92 15.03
C MET A 147 -18.78 11.15 16.33
N ASP A 148 -19.87 10.71 16.96
CA ASP A 148 -19.81 9.75 18.04
C ASP A 148 -19.58 8.32 17.50
N PRO A 149 -18.48 7.66 17.88
CA PRO A 149 -18.14 6.33 17.40
C PRO A 149 -19.17 5.24 17.73
N ALA A 150 -19.78 5.33 18.90
CA ALA A 150 -20.77 4.36 19.36
C ALA A 150 -22.06 4.48 18.55
N SER A 151 -22.52 5.71 18.30
CA SER A 151 -23.71 5.98 17.47
C SER A 151 -23.55 5.45 16.05
N LEU A 152 -22.38 5.64 15.42
CA LEU A 152 -22.09 5.06 14.10
C LEU A 152 -22.23 3.54 14.09
N THR A 153 -21.61 2.87 15.08
CA THR A 153 -21.65 1.40 15.16
C THR A 153 -23.09 0.90 15.33
N GLN A 154 -23.87 1.53 16.22
CA GLN A 154 -25.28 1.19 16.43
C GLN A 154 -26.14 1.46 15.19
N ALA A 155 -25.88 2.54 14.46
CA ALA A 155 -26.58 2.88 13.23
C ALA A 155 -26.36 1.81 12.14
N LEU A 156 -25.11 1.43 11.90
CA LEU A 156 -24.74 0.35 10.97
C LEU A 156 -25.39 -1.00 11.37
N ALA A 157 -25.28 -1.35 12.64
CA ALA A 157 -25.87 -2.58 13.19
C ALA A 157 -27.40 -2.59 13.06
N THR A 158 -28.07 -1.45 13.29
CA THR A 158 -29.52 -1.30 13.17
C THR A 158 -29.97 -1.50 11.75
N ARG A 159 -29.32 -0.86 10.78
CA ARG A 159 -29.62 -1.04 9.35
C ARG A 159 -29.35 -2.47 8.87
N ALA A 160 -28.25 -3.10 9.29
CA ALA A 160 -27.97 -4.49 8.97
C ALA A 160 -29.08 -5.43 9.47
N LYS A 161 -29.52 -5.25 10.71
CA LYS A 161 -30.65 -6.04 11.30
C LYS A 161 -31.95 -5.79 10.55
N ALA A 162 -32.23 -4.56 10.16
CA ALA A 162 -33.42 -4.25 9.37
C ALA A 162 -33.47 -4.96 8.01
N MET A 163 -32.30 -5.29 7.45
CA MET A 163 -32.14 -6.08 6.23
C MET A 163 -32.17 -7.60 6.46
N GLY A 164 -32.19 -8.06 7.71
CA GLY A 164 -32.29 -9.48 8.05
C GLY A 164 -31.05 -10.12 8.63
N ALA A 165 -29.92 -9.40 8.72
CA ALA A 165 -28.71 -9.91 9.35
C ALA A 165 -28.90 -10.10 10.87
N ARG A 166 -28.15 -11.04 11.45
CA ARG A 166 -28.24 -11.39 12.88
C ARG A 166 -27.03 -10.88 13.64
N ILE A 167 -27.24 -10.40 14.87
CA ILE A 167 -26.22 -9.96 15.80
C ILE A 167 -26.40 -10.68 17.12
N HIS A 168 -25.38 -11.39 17.56
CA HIS A 168 -25.31 -12.04 18.87
C HIS A 168 -24.29 -11.33 19.75
N ARG A 169 -24.78 -10.53 20.70
CA ARG A 169 -23.98 -9.93 21.77
C ARG A 169 -23.84 -10.92 22.91
N PHE A 170 -22.78 -10.78 23.72
CA PHE A 170 -22.48 -11.66 24.85
C PHE A 170 -22.37 -13.13 24.41
N ARG A 171 -21.86 -13.34 23.18
CA ARG A 171 -21.63 -14.66 22.61
C ARG A 171 -20.21 -14.71 22.04
N PRO A 172 -19.21 -14.99 22.86
CA PRO A 172 -17.83 -15.06 22.42
C PRO A 172 -17.63 -16.23 21.45
N ALA A 173 -16.94 -15.95 20.33
CA ALA A 173 -16.31 -17.02 19.55
C ALA A 173 -15.10 -17.51 20.35
N THR A 174 -14.87 -18.82 20.37
CA THR A 174 -13.82 -19.47 21.16
C THR A 174 -12.84 -20.27 20.30
N GLY A 175 -13.14 -20.44 19.00
CA GLY A 175 -12.28 -21.15 18.06
C GLY A 175 -12.98 -21.36 16.72
N VAL A 176 -12.25 -21.97 15.79
CA VAL A 176 -12.79 -22.38 14.49
C VAL A 176 -12.34 -23.79 14.14
N SER A 177 -13.17 -24.51 13.39
CA SER A 177 -12.80 -25.77 12.76
C SER A 177 -13.29 -25.81 11.33
N ARG A 178 -12.69 -26.65 10.47
CA ARG A 178 -13.04 -26.75 9.06
C ARG A 178 -13.16 -28.21 8.65
N GLU A 179 -14.33 -28.59 8.13
CA GLU A 179 -14.60 -29.91 7.60
C GLU A 179 -15.34 -29.84 6.27
N ASN A 180 -14.95 -30.66 5.30
CA ASN A 180 -15.59 -30.75 3.97
C ASN A 180 -15.73 -29.39 3.24
N GLY A 181 -14.77 -28.46 3.48
CA GLY A 181 -14.79 -27.12 2.86
C GLY A 181 -15.59 -26.07 3.62
N GLU A 182 -16.39 -26.43 4.61
CA GLU A 182 -17.16 -25.51 5.45
C GLU A 182 -16.46 -25.21 6.79
N TRP A 183 -16.69 -24.03 7.29
CA TRP A 183 -16.24 -23.59 8.62
C TRP A 183 -17.27 -23.85 9.69
N THR A 184 -16.79 -24.08 10.89
CA THR A 184 -17.58 -24.06 12.13
C THR A 184 -16.92 -23.08 13.09
N VAL A 185 -17.65 -22.06 13.51
CA VAL A 185 -17.21 -21.13 14.55
C VAL A 185 -17.76 -21.64 15.88
N GLU A 186 -16.85 -21.98 16.80
CA GLU A 186 -17.19 -22.44 18.14
C GLU A 186 -17.59 -21.28 19.03
N THR A 187 -18.63 -21.45 19.84
CA THR A 187 -19.09 -20.50 20.84
C THR A 187 -19.53 -21.21 22.12
N GLU A 188 -19.56 -20.49 23.23
CA GLU A 188 -20.03 -21.04 24.52
C GLU A 188 -21.50 -21.54 24.49
N THR A 189 -22.32 -21.00 23.61
CA THR A 189 -23.75 -21.34 23.48
C THR A 189 -24.04 -22.29 22.32
N GLY A 190 -22.99 -22.91 21.76
CA GLY A 190 -23.05 -23.86 20.66
C GLY A 190 -22.47 -23.32 19.34
N PRO A 191 -22.02 -24.21 18.47
CA PRO A 191 -21.32 -23.87 17.24
C PRO A 191 -22.24 -23.31 16.15
N ILE A 192 -21.67 -22.50 15.24
CA ILE A 192 -22.30 -21.97 14.02
C ILE A 192 -21.52 -22.48 12.81
N ARG A 193 -22.18 -23.20 11.91
CA ARG A 193 -21.62 -23.64 10.65
C ARG A 193 -21.81 -22.56 9.58
N CYS A 194 -20.75 -22.30 8.77
CA CYS A 194 -20.79 -21.28 7.74
C CYS A 194 -19.84 -21.57 6.57
N GLU A 195 -20.09 -20.92 5.43
CA GLU A 195 -19.19 -20.99 4.27
C GLU A 195 -17.98 -20.09 4.46
N TYR A 196 -18.17 -18.92 5.08
CA TYR A 196 -17.17 -17.85 5.20
C TYR A 196 -17.03 -17.36 6.64
N VAL A 197 -15.81 -16.95 7.00
CA VAL A 197 -15.51 -16.35 8.31
C VAL A 197 -14.69 -15.08 8.12
N VAL A 198 -15.01 -14.04 8.91
CA VAL A 198 -14.29 -12.76 8.94
C VAL A 198 -13.71 -12.51 10.31
N ASN A 199 -12.40 -12.25 10.37
CA ASN A 199 -11.73 -11.73 11.56
C ASN A 199 -11.84 -10.20 11.58
N ALA A 200 -12.75 -9.65 12.39
CA ALA A 200 -12.94 -8.23 12.65
C ALA A 200 -12.70 -7.88 14.12
N ALA A 201 -11.83 -8.62 14.80
CA ALA A 201 -11.72 -8.66 16.25
C ALA A 201 -10.84 -7.53 16.87
N GLY A 202 -10.52 -6.47 16.11
CA GLY A 202 -9.79 -5.30 16.60
C GLY A 202 -8.44 -5.68 17.22
N TYR A 203 -8.15 -5.28 18.44
CA TYR A 203 -6.90 -5.64 19.13
C TYR A 203 -6.82 -7.12 19.53
N TYR A 204 -7.90 -7.89 19.45
CA TYR A 204 -7.89 -9.37 19.54
C TYR A 204 -7.66 -10.07 18.20
N ALA A 205 -7.43 -9.33 17.09
CA ALA A 205 -7.32 -9.93 15.76
C ALA A 205 -6.21 -10.98 15.67
N ARG A 206 -5.10 -10.80 16.41
CA ARG A 206 -4.02 -11.79 16.49
C ARG A 206 -4.50 -13.08 17.19
N THR A 207 -5.21 -12.97 18.30
CA THR A 207 -5.77 -14.13 19.03
C THR A 207 -6.72 -14.93 18.14
N VAL A 208 -7.61 -14.25 17.43
CA VAL A 208 -8.53 -14.90 16.48
C VAL A 208 -7.76 -15.48 15.28
N GLY A 209 -6.74 -14.79 14.78
CA GLY A 209 -5.90 -15.25 13.67
C GLY A 209 -5.18 -16.57 13.98
N GLU A 210 -4.74 -16.78 15.24
CA GLU A 210 -4.10 -18.04 15.66
C GLU A 210 -5.00 -19.27 15.47
N TRP A 211 -6.32 -19.12 15.52
CA TRP A 211 -7.24 -20.25 15.29
C TRP A 211 -7.19 -20.78 13.86
N PHE A 212 -6.75 -19.94 12.89
CA PHE A 212 -6.65 -20.31 11.48
C PHE A 212 -5.30 -20.89 11.07
N ARG A 213 -4.28 -20.84 11.93
CA ARG A 213 -2.95 -21.40 11.62
C ARG A 213 -2.94 -22.89 11.25
N PRO A 214 -3.74 -23.77 11.88
CA PRO A 214 -3.81 -25.17 11.46
C PRO A 214 -4.34 -25.38 10.04
N TYR A 215 -4.93 -24.34 9.45
CA TYR A 215 -5.54 -24.36 8.11
C TYR A 215 -4.74 -23.58 7.06
N GLY A 216 -3.50 -23.21 7.37
CA GLY A 216 -2.60 -22.48 6.48
C GLY A 216 -2.47 -20.98 6.76
N GLY A 217 -3.18 -20.47 7.77
CA GLY A 217 -3.10 -19.07 8.16
C GLY A 217 -1.74 -18.68 8.76
N ARG A 218 -1.44 -17.39 8.69
CA ARG A 218 -0.26 -16.78 9.33
C ARG A 218 -0.62 -16.11 10.66
N ARG A 219 0.40 -15.76 11.41
CA ARG A 219 0.25 -14.82 12.53
C ARG A 219 -0.10 -13.43 11.99
N VAL A 220 -1.13 -12.79 12.53
CA VAL A 220 -1.54 -11.44 12.10
C VAL A 220 -0.45 -10.43 12.47
N PRO A 221 0.17 -9.72 11.50
CA PRO A 221 1.24 -8.76 11.76
C PRO A 221 0.67 -7.48 12.36
N MET A 222 0.73 -7.36 13.66
CA MET A 222 0.22 -6.20 14.38
C MET A 222 0.91 -6.00 15.72
N CYS A 223 0.86 -4.78 16.20
CA CYS A 223 1.16 -4.41 17.58
C CYS A 223 -0.03 -3.68 18.18
N VAL A 224 -0.21 -3.72 19.50
CA VAL A 224 -1.17 -2.86 20.20
C VAL A 224 -0.42 -1.67 20.77
N MET A 225 -0.83 -0.47 20.40
CA MET A 225 -0.26 0.79 20.86
C MET A 225 -1.14 1.38 21.95
N GLN A 226 -0.53 2.04 22.93
CA GLN A 226 -1.23 2.88 23.89
C GLN A 226 -1.38 4.27 23.30
N HIS A 227 -2.58 4.62 22.87
CA HIS A 227 -2.88 5.94 22.32
C HIS A 227 -3.62 6.80 23.33
N GLN A 228 -3.14 8.02 23.53
CA GLN A 228 -3.71 8.94 24.50
C GLN A 228 -4.26 10.20 23.84
N TYR A 229 -5.32 10.72 24.44
CA TYR A 229 -5.76 12.10 24.24
C TYR A 229 -6.37 12.63 25.53
N LEU A 230 -6.40 13.95 25.67
CA LEU A 230 -7.03 14.61 26.80
C LEU A 230 -8.26 15.41 26.38
N LEU A 231 -9.20 15.51 27.30
CA LEU A 231 -10.37 16.38 27.22
C LEU A 231 -10.21 17.52 28.23
N THR A 232 -10.45 18.74 27.77
CA THR A 232 -10.46 19.89 28.68
C THR A 232 -11.81 20.01 29.42
N GLU A 233 -11.84 20.79 30.47
CA GLU A 233 -13.07 21.37 31.00
C GLU A 233 -13.67 22.33 29.98
N GLU A 234 -14.86 22.87 30.28
CA GLU A 234 -15.52 23.88 29.45
C GLU A 234 -14.65 25.12 29.27
N ILE A 235 -14.59 25.63 28.03
CA ILE A 235 -13.93 26.89 27.69
C ILE A 235 -15.02 27.88 27.30
N PRO A 236 -15.29 28.89 28.12
CA PRO A 236 -16.41 29.82 27.89
C PRO A 236 -16.37 30.52 26.53
N GLU A 237 -15.18 30.82 26.01
CA GLU A 237 -15.01 31.47 24.73
C GLU A 237 -15.44 30.55 23.56
N ILE A 238 -15.19 29.23 23.65
CA ILE A 238 -15.64 28.25 22.68
C ILE A 238 -17.16 28.08 22.77
N ALA A 239 -17.71 28.06 24.01
CA ALA A 239 -19.15 28.00 24.21
C ALA A 239 -19.85 29.20 23.53
N ALA A 240 -19.35 30.42 23.80
CA ALA A 240 -19.89 31.66 23.22
C ALA A 240 -19.78 31.67 21.69
N TRP A 241 -18.62 31.28 21.16
CA TRP A 241 -18.41 31.18 19.69
C TRP A 241 -19.40 30.19 19.06
N THR A 242 -19.60 29.03 19.67
CA THR A 242 -20.52 27.99 19.19
C THR A 242 -21.97 28.48 19.20
N GLU A 243 -22.38 29.20 20.25
CA GLU A 243 -23.71 29.81 20.36
C GLU A 243 -23.92 30.87 19.26
N GLU A 244 -22.93 31.74 19.04
CA GLU A 244 -22.98 32.80 18.03
C GLU A 244 -23.05 32.25 16.59
N HIS A 245 -22.26 31.23 16.27
CA HIS A 245 -22.13 30.73 14.88
C HIS A 245 -23.00 29.51 14.56
N GLY A 246 -23.60 28.86 15.56
CA GLY A 246 -24.47 27.69 15.40
C GLY A 246 -23.74 26.43 14.85
N ARG A 247 -22.42 26.39 14.99
CA ARG A 247 -21.58 25.27 14.51
C ARG A 247 -20.36 25.07 15.40
N LYS A 248 -19.72 23.92 15.29
CA LYS A 248 -18.41 23.65 15.91
C LYS A 248 -17.28 24.40 15.20
N LEU A 249 -16.16 24.59 15.91
CA LEU A 249 -14.88 24.97 15.33
C LEU A 249 -14.40 23.89 14.34
N PRO A 250 -13.65 24.26 13.29
CA PRO A 250 -12.95 23.28 12.47
C PRO A 250 -12.01 22.39 13.30
N LEU A 251 -11.83 21.16 12.84
CA LEU A 251 -10.78 20.30 13.37
C LEU A 251 -9.41 20.89 13.00
N LEU A 252 -8.54 21.06 13.97
CA LEU A 252 -7.18 21.58 13.76
C LEU A 252 -6.18 20.44 13.84
N ARG A 253 -5.20 20.41 12.93
CA ARG A 253 -4.04 19.51 13.01
C ARG A 253 -2.76 20.31 12.87
N ASP A 254 -1.94 20.32 13.88
CA ASP A 254 -0.57 20.81 13.81
C ASP A 254 0.34 19.62 13.48
N VAL A 255 0.47 19.36 12.17
CA VAL A 255 1.10 18.14 11.67
C VAL A 255 2.62 18.14 11.84
N ASP A 256 3.26 19.31 11.94
CA ASP A 256 4.70 19.41 12.17
C ASP A 256 5.06 19.17 13.64
N VAL A 257 4.14 19.41 14.55
CA VAL A 257 4.25 19.09 16.00
C VAL A 257 3.65 17.74 16.34
N SER A 258 2.80 17.19 15.47
CA SER A 258 2.18 15.86 15.58
C SER A 258 1.03 15.76 16.59
N TYR A 259 0.08 16.71 16.54
CA TYR A 259 -1.17 16.60 17.29
C TYR A 259 -2.38 17.10 16.50
N TYR A 260 -3.57 16.71 16.97
CA TYR A 260 -4.84 17.29 16.55
C TYR A 260 -5.59 17.92 17.71
N LEU A 261 -6.40 18.95 17.39
CA LEU A 261 -7.37 19.55 18.30
C LEU A 261 -8.76 19.44 17.69
N ARG A 262 -9.71 18.96 18.46
CA ARG A 262 -11.11 18.86 18.08
C ARG A 262 -12.00 19.44 19.16
N GLN A 263 -13.02 20.21 18.78
CA GLN A 263 -14.01 20.65 19.75
C GLN A 263 -14.86 19.46 20.23
N GLU A 264 -14.88 19.25 21.54
CA GLU A 264 -15.74 18.29 22.23
C GLU A 264 -16.70 19.04 23.16
N LYS A 265 -17.99 19.09 22.78
CA LYS A 265 -18.98 19.95 23.45
C LYS A 265 -18.51 21.41 23.46
N THR A 266 -18.22 21.96 24.65
CA THR A 266 -17.73 23.32 24.87
C THR A 266 -16.25 23.36 25.29
N GLY A 267 -15.56 22.23 25.25
CA GLY A 267 -14.12 22.09 25.49
C GLY A 267 -13.39 21.61 24.25
N LEU A 268 -12.14 21.21 24.44
CA LEU A 268 -11.27 20.69 23.39
C LEU A 268 -10.80 19.28 23.72
N ASN A 269 -10.60 18.49 22.67
CA ASN A 269 -9.93 17.20 22.66
C ASN A 269 -8.56 17.39 21.99
N LEU A 270 -7.47 17.17 22.74
CA LEU A 270 -6.09 17.19 22.25
C LEU A 270 -5.55 15.77 22.18
N GLY A 271 -5.16 15.29 21.01
CA GLY A 271 -4.57 13.97 20.80
C GLY A 271 -3.32 14.02 19.97
N PRO A 272 -2.15 13.74 20.53
CA PRO A 272 -0.90 13.63 19.80
C PRO A 272 -0.65 12.21 19.27
N TYR A 273 0.32 12.10 18.35
CA TYR A 273 1.03 10.88 18.01
C TYR A 273 2.47 11.04 18.49
N GLU A 274 2.69 10.61 19.72
CA GLU A 274 3.92 10.86 20.43
C GLU A 274 5.06 9.92 19.97
N ARG A 275 6.29 10.47 19.79
CA ARG A 275 7.46 9.70 19.39
C ARG A 275 7.93 8.70 20.45
N ASN A 276 7.72 8.99 21.72
CA ASN A 276 7.97 8.11 22.86
C ASN A 276 6.75 7.22 23.20
N CYS A 277 6.05 6.76 22.16
CA CYS A 277 4.89 5.90 22.27
C CYS A 277 5.20 4.57 22.99
N ARG A 278 4.15 3.92 23.48
CA ARG A 278 4.25 2.64 24.19
C ARG A 278 3.42 1.58 23.51
N THR A 279 3.97 0.38 23.46
CA THR A 279 3.26 -0.84 23.09
C THR A 279 2.58 -1.46 24.30
N ALA A 280 1.65 -2.35 24.05
CA ALA A 280 0.97 -3.11 25.10
C ALA A 280 0.84 -4.57 24.68
N TRP A 281 0.97 -5.46 25.67
CA TRP A 281 0.70 -6.90 25.55
C TRP A 281 1.52 -7.64 24.47
N THR A 282 2.70 -7.13 24.12
CA THR A 282 3.56 -7.75 23.09
C THR A 282 3.97 -9.17 23.50
N ASP A 283 4.35 -9.38 24.78
CA ASP A 283 4.79 -10.68 25.30
C ASP A 283 3.66 -11.50 25.94
N THR A 284 2.64 -10.84 26.48
CA THR A 284 1.60 -11.50 27.32
C THR A 284 0.34 -11.85 26.54
N GLY A 285 0.14 -11.23 25.35
CA GLY A 285 -1.15 -11.23 24.67
C GLY A 285 -2.20 -10.38 25.41
N VAL A 286 -3.27 -10.05 24.68
CA VAL A 286 -4.38 -9.23 25.23
C VAL A 286 -5.12 -10.03 26.30
N PRO A 287 -5.36 -9.46 27.52
CA PRO A 287 -6.16 -10.12 28.55
C PRO A 287 -7.59 -10.42 28.06
N GLU A 288 -8.10 -11.59 28.42
CA GLU A 288 -9.42 -12.06 27.91
C GLU A 288 -10.58 -11.16 28.33
N ASP A 289 -10.47 -10.50 29.50
CA ASP A 289 -11.50 -9.67 30.11
C ASP A 289 -11.33 -8.16 29.83
N PHE A 290 -10.37 -7.76 29.01
CA PHE A 290 -10.13 -6.36 28.69
C PHE A 290 -11.22 -5.81 27.76
N SER A 291 -12.20 -5.12 28.34
CA SER A 291 -13.38 -4.61 27.64
C SER A 291 -13.91 -3.39 28.37
N PHE A 292 -14.19 -2.30 27.64
CA PHE A 292 -14.53 -0.99 28.22
C PHE A 292 -13.53 -0.54 29.31
N GLN A 293 -12.27 -0.84 29.08
CA GLN A 293 -11.17 -0.49 29.98
C GLN A 293 -10.17 0.39 29.26
N LEU A 294 -9.44 1.19 30.04
CA LEU A 294 -8.37 2.07 29.60
C LEU A 294 -7.09 1.69 30.37
N PHE A 295 -5.96 2.07 29.82
CA PHE A 295 -4.71 2.10 30.57
C PHE A 295 -4.69 3.25 31.56
N GLU A 296 -3.73 3.24 32.48
CA GLU A 296 -3.46 4.38 33.36
C GLU A 296 -3.04 5.60 32.54
N ASP A 297 -3.37 6.78 33.05
CA ASP A 297 -2.99 8.05 32.45
C ASP A 297 -1.48 8.23 32.47
N ASP A 298 -0.90 8.80 31.41
CA ASP A 298 0.52 9.08 31.29
C ASP A 298 0.72 10.49 30.74
N LEU A 299 0.47 11.48 31.58
CA LEU A 299 0.56 12.89 31.23
C LEU A 299 1.98 13.33 30.89
N GLU A 300 3.02 12.66 31.43
CA GLU A 300 4.41 12.97 31.14
C GLU A 300 4.71 12.83 29.63
N ARG A 301 4.13 11.83 28.97
CA ARG A 301 4.27 11.67 27.51
C ARG A 301 3.55 12.77 26.72
N LEU A 302 2.57 13.43 27.30
CA LEU A 302 1.78 14.47 26.63
C LEU A 302 2.32 15.88 26.89
N GLU A 303 3.23 16.07 27.84
CA GLU A 303 3.60 17.38 28.40
C GLU A 303 4.00 18.39 27.31
N HIS A 304 4.97 18.06 26.46
CA HIS A 304 5.42 19.00 25.44
C HIS A 304 4.36 19.27 24.34
N TYR A 305 3.51 18.28 24.00
CA TYR A 305 2.40 18.50 23.07
C TYR A 305 1.33 19.41 23.67
N ILE A 306 1.12 19.34 24.98
CA ILE A 306 0.24 20.26 25.70
C ILE A 306 0.82 21.68 25.65
N GLU A 307 2.12 21.84 25.91
CA GLU A 307 2.81 23.13 25.85
C GLU A 307 2.74 23.75 24.45
N ASP A 308 3.05 22.97 23.42
CA ASP A 308 2.97 23.42 22.03
C ASP A 308 1.53 23.79 21.63
N ALA A 309 0.55 22.97 22.02
CA ALA A 309 -0.85 23.26 21.76
C ALA A 309 -1.35 24.51 22.51
N MET A 310 -0.84 24.77 23.73
CA MET A 310 -1.10 25.99 24.47
C MET A 310 -0.45 27.23 23.82
N ALA A 311 0.72 27.08 23.22
CA ALA A 311 1.34 28.15 22.45
C ALA A 311 0.52 28.45 21.19
N ARG A 312 0.00 27.43 20.52
CA ARG A 312 -0.80 27.54 19.29
C ARG A 312 -2.22 28.03 19.54
N VAL A 313 -2.87 27.56 20.62
CA VAL A 313 -4.22 27.93 21.02
C VAL A 313 -4.21 28.30 22.51
N PRO A 314 -3.92 29.59 22.85
CA PRO A 314 -3.71 30.04 24.24
C PRO A 314 -4.89 29.81 25.19
N LEU A 315 -6.08 29.56 24.67
CA LEU A 315 -7.25 29.20 25.49
C LEU A 315 -7.01 27.90 26.27
N LEU A 316 -6.25 26.94 25.72
CA LEU A 316 -5.90 25.71 26.42
C LEU A 316 -5.17 25.93 27.71
N GLY A 317 -4.31 26.93 27.81
CA GLY A 317 -3.56 27.26 29.03
C GLY A 317 -4.43 27.77 30.18
N ARG A 318 -5.72 28.03 29.95
CA ARG A 318 -6.68 28.49 30.98
C ARG A 318 -7.71 27.41 31.34
N ALA A 319 -7.74 26.31 30.62
CA ALA A 319 -8.68 25.22 30.85
C ALA A 319 -8.06 24.13 31.74
N GLY A 320 -8.82 23.58 32.65
CA GLY A 320 -8.45 22.37 33.38
C GLY A 320 -8.57 21.13 32.49
N ILE A 321 -7.86 20.05 32.85
CA ILE A 321 -8.03 18.72 32.21
C ILE A 321 -9.22 18.03 32.87
N SER A 322 -10.24 17.73 32.11
CA SER A 322 -11.44 17.01 32.58
C SER A 322 -11.20 15.51 32.64
N LYS A 323 -10.50 14.97 31.62
CA LYS A 323 -10.24 13.53 31.50
C LYS A 323 -9.07 13.27 30.58
N VAL A 324 -8.29 12.23 30.88
CA VAL A 324 -7.35 11.60 29.94
C VAL A 324 -7.93 10.26 29.48
N ILE A 325 -7.82 9.97 28.22
CA ILE A 325 -8.19 8.69 27.64
C ILE A 325 -6.90 8.05 27.14
N ASN A 326 -6.51 6.92 27.70
CA ASN A 326 -5.37 6.12 27.26
C ASN A 326 -5.86 4.72 26.89
N GLY A 327 -6.06 4.47 25.61
CA GLY A 327 -6.70 3.24 25.15
C GLY A 327 -5.88 2.44 24.15
N PRO A 328 -6.17 1.13 24.03
CA PRO A 328 -5.50 0.26 23.08
C PRO A 328 -5.97 0.54 21.66
N ILE A 329 -5.02 0.76 20.73
CA ILE A 329 -5.28 0.75 19.30
C ILE A 329 -4.41 -0.30 18.59
N PRO A 330 -4.99 -1.12 17.73
CA PRO A 330 -4.21 -2.06 16.92
C PRO A 330 -3.50 -1.33 15.78
N TYR A 331 -2.22 -1.67 15.54
CA TYR A 331 -1.36 -1.01 14.58
C TYR A 331 -0.66 -2.05 13.70
N ALA A 332 -0.76 -1.92 12.39
CA ALA A 332 -0.01 -2.73 11.42
C ALA A 332 1.39 -2.13 11.19
N PRO A 333 2.35 -2.90 10.66
CA PRO A 333 3.70 -2.40 10.41
C PRO A 333 3.79 -1.15 9.52
N ASP A 334 2.83 -0.93 8.63
CA ASP A 334 2.72 0.24 7.75
C ASP A 334 1.61 1.23 8.14
N GLY A 335 0.96 1.02 9.29
CA GLY A 335 -0.16 1.83 9.75
C GLY A 335 -1.49 1.59 9.01
N ASN A 336 -1.51 0.84 7.92
CA ASN A 336 -2.72 0.55 7.16
C ASN A 336 -3.43 -0.72 7.66
N PRO A 337 -4.76 -0.76 7.66
CA PRO A 337 -5.50 -1.94 8.09
C PRO A 337 -5.32 -3.15 7.16
N LEU A 338 -5.76 -4.30 7.61
CA LEU A 338 -5.80 -5.54 6.85
C LEU A 338 -7.25 -5.80 6.40
N ILE A 339 -7.50 -5.71 5.08
CA ILE A 339 -8.85 -5.90 4.50
C ILE A 339 -8.75 -6.77 3.26
N GLY A 340 -9.28 -7.98 3.33
CA GLY A 340 -9.31 -8.90 2.18
C GLY A 340 -9.18 -10.35 2.56
N PRO A 341 -8.81 -11.21 1.60
CA PRO A 341 -8.61 -12.64 1.85
C PRO A 341 -7.54 -12.89 2.91
N MET A 342 -7.83 -13.76 3.87
CA MET A 342 -6.85 -14.21 4.85
C MET A 342 -5.79 -15.06 4.15
N PRO A 343 -4.50 -14.69 4.22
CA PRO A 343 -3.45 -15.43 3.51
C PRO A 343 -3.43 -16.91 3.84
N GLY A 344 -3.43 -17.76 2.80
CA GLY A 344 -3.36 -19.21 2.92
C GLY A 344 -4.63 -19.92 3.40
N VAL A 345 -5.70 -19.19 3.72
CA VAL A 345 -6.91 -19.75 4.33
C VAL A 345 -8.14 -19.57 3.43
N PRO A 346 -8.62 -20.62 2.75
CA PRO A 346 -9.78 -20.52 1.87
C PRO A 346 -11.05 -20.10 2.60
N ASN A 347 -11.80 -19.16 2.01
CA ASN A 347 -13.07 -18.66 2.52
C ASN A 347 -12.97 -17.99 3.91
N ALA A 348 -11.79 -17.54 4.30
CA ALA A 348 -11.58 -16.71 5.48
C ALA A 348 -11.07 -15.33 5.05
N PHE A 349 -11.45 -14.29 5.80
CA PHE A 349 -11.13 -12.90 5.49
C PHE A 349 -10.65 -12.17 6.74
N GLU A 350 -9.85 -11.14 6.52
CA GLU A 350 -9.43 -10.16 7.52
C GLU A 350 -10.10 -8.82 7.24
N ALA A 351 -10.65 -8.18 8.28
CA ALA A 351 -11.08 -6.79 8.32
C ALA A 351 -10.71 -6.25 9.71
N CYS A 352 -9.42 -6.08 9.95
CA CYS A 352 -8.89 -5.84 11.28
C CYS A 352 -7.66 -4.92 11.28
N VAL A 353 -7.13 -4.63 12.46
CA VAL A 353 -5.95 -3.79 12.67
C VAL A 353 -6.15 -2.35 12.18
N PHE A 354 -7.23 -1.72 12.62
CA PHE A 354 -7.56 -0.34 12.25
C PHE A 354 -7.09 0.65 13.30
N THR A 355 -6.19 1.54 12.93
CA THR A 355 -5.83 2.72 13.71
C THR A 355 -6.92 3.79 13.62
N PHE A 356 -7.42 4.08 12.41
CA PHE A 356 -8.46 5.09 12.14
C PHE A 356 -9.83 4.46 11.88
N GLY A 357 -10.24 3.51 12.73
CA GLY A 357 -11.43 2.69 12.49
C GLY A 357 -12.73 3.46 12.25
N ILE A 358 -12.89 4.67 12.78
CA ILE A 358 -14.11 5.48 12.57
C ILE A 358 -14.11 6.07 11.16
N ALA A 359 -13.02 6.71 10.74
CA ALA A 359 -12.89 7.28 9.41
C ALA A 359 -12.93 6.21 8.30
N GLN A 360 -12.30 5.06 8.57
CA GLN A 360 -12.08 4.01 7.58
C GLN A 360 -13.17 2.92 7.58
N GLY A 361 -13.90 2.79 8.69
CA GLY A 361 -14.80 1.66 8.91
C GLY A 361 -15.92 1.54 7.87
N GLY A 362 -16.49 2.64 7.42
CA GLY A 362 -17.53 2.64 6.38
C GLY A 362 -17.02 2.02 5.07
N GLY A 363 -15.88 2.51 4.58
CA GLY A 363 -15.27 1.99 3.35
C GLY A 363 -14.67 0.59 3.51
N ALA A 364 -14.18 0.25 4.70
CA ALA A 364 -13.67 -1.09 5.00
C ALA A 364 -14.74 -2.17 4.83
N GLY A 365 -15.96 -1.91 5.32
CA GLY A 365 -17.08 -2.82 5.13
C GLY A 365 -17.46 -3.00 3.66
N LYS A 366 -17.39 -1.92 2.86
CA LYS A 366 -17.59 -1.97 1.40
C LYS A 366 -16.56 -2.87 0.74
N LEU A 367 -15.26 -2.60 0.99
CA LEU A 367 -14.17 -3.39 0.42
C LEU A 367 -14.25 -4.87 0.79
N LEU A 368 -14.57 -5.18 2.05
CA LEU A 368 -14.76 -6.56 2.47
C LEU A 368 -15.93 -7.22 1.73
N ALA A 369 -17.06 -6.52 1.61
CA ALA A 369 -18.21 -7.05 0.90
C ALA A 369 -17.89 -7.31 -0.58
N ASP A 370 -17.12 -6.43 -1.23
CA ASP A 370 -16.66 -6.63 -2.61
C ASP A 370 -15.78 -7.90 -2.71
N TRP A 371 -14.81 -8.07 -1.81
CA TRP A 371 -13.98 -9.27 -1.77
C TRP A 371 -14.79 -10.56 -1.58
N VAL A 372 -15.77 -10.53 -0.68
CA VAL A 372 -16.59 -11.71 -0.36
C VAL A 372 -17.57 -12.05 -1.48
N VAL A 373 -18.20 -11.04 -2.06
CA VAL A 373 -19.31 -11.21 -3.03
C VAL A 373 -18.79 -11.35 -4.46
N GLU A 374 -17.83 -10.47 -4.84
CA GLU A 374 -17.35 -10.35 -6.21
C GLU A 374 -15.96 -10.98 -6.42
N GLY A 375 -15.22 -11.29 -5.35
CA GLY A 375 -13.84 -11.78 -5.41
C GLY A 375 -12.82 -10.73 -5.86
N GLN A 376 -13.22 -9.48 -5.95
CA GLN A 376 -12.39 -8.33 -6.38
C GLN A 376 -12.98 -7.05 -5.80
N THR A 377 -12.18 -5.98 -5.75
CA THR A 377 -12.59 -4.66 -5.26
C THR A 377 -12.87 -3.69 -6.41
N GLU A 378 -13.67 -2.66 -6.15
CA GLU A 378 -13.99 -1.62 -7.13
C GLU A 378 -12.78 -0.78 -7.53
N TRP A 379 -11.88 -0.49 -6.59
CA TRP A 379 -10.60 0.22 -6.79
C TRP A 379 -9.43 -0.61 -6.29
N ASP A 380 -8.19 -0.25 -6.65
CA ASP A 380 -7.02 -0.96 -6.16
C ASP A 380 -6.90 -0.84 -4.64
N ALA A 381 -6.89 -1.99 -3.97
CA ALA A 381 -6.82 -2.09 -2.53
C ALA A 381 -5.52 -2.76 -2.03
N TRP A 382 -4.47 -2.80 -2.86
CA TRP A 382 -3.21 -3.48 -2.50
C TRP A 382 -2.60 -2.98 -1.19
N ALA A 383 -2.64 -1.67 -0.93
CA ALA A 383 -2.14 -1.11 0.32
C ALA A 383 -2.87 -1.61 1.58
N LEU A 384 -4.02 -2.28 1.41
CA LEU A 384 -4.86 -2.82 2.47
C LEU A 384 -4.90 -4.35 2.47
N ASP A 385 -4.40 -4.99 1.39
CA ASP A 385 -4.48 -6.44 1.20
C ASP A 385 -3.63 -7.17 2.25
N PRO A 386 -4.20 -8.12 3.01
CA PRO A 386 -3.45 -8.87 4.02
C PRO A 386 -2.24 -9.63 3.46
N ARG A 387 -2.27 -10.01 2.17
CA ARG A 387 -1.20 -10.76 1.49
C ARG A 387 0.05 -9.94 1.17
N ARG A 388 0.04 -8.61 1.46
CA ARG A 388 1.23 -7.76 1.34
C ARG A 388 2.33 -8.08 2.36
N TYR A 389 1.99 -8.84 3.41
CA TYR A 389 2.93 -9.35 4.41
C TYR A 389 3.06 -10.86 4.32
N THR A 390 4.29 -11.36 4.24
CA THR A 390 4.61 -12.78 4.39
C THR A 390 5.12 -13.07 5.80
N ASP A 391 5.66 -14.26 6.05
CA ASP A 391 6.13 -14.69 7.39
C ASP A 391 7.26 -13.83 7.98
N TYR A 392 7.92 -12.98 7.17
CA TYR A 392 8.92 -12.06 7.69
C TYR A 392 8.36 -11.07 8.71
N ALA A 393 7.08 -10.73 8.59
CA ALA A 393 6.41 -9.78 9.47
C ALA A 393 6.00 -10.42 10.80
N ASP A 394 7.00 -10.92 11.56
CA ASP A 394 6.81 -11.46 12.91
C ASP A 394 6.56 -10.37 13.95
N ASP A 395 6.42 -10.76 15.22
CA ASP A 395 6.07 -9.85 16.31
C ASP A 395 7.12 -8.75 16.51
N ALA A 396 8.40 -9.10 16.46
CA ALA A 396 9.48 -8.14 16.65
C ALA A 396 9.51 -7.09 15.52
N TYR A 397 9.32 -7.54 14.28
CA TYR A 397 9.21 -6.66 13.13
C TYR A 397 7.96 -5.77 13.24
N ALA A 398 6.81 -6.37 13.57
CA ALA A 398 5.55 -5.64 13.68
C ALA A 398 5.60 -4.58 14.79
N GLU A 399 6.22 -4.87 15.93
CA GLU A 399 6.40 -3.92 17.00
C GLU A 399 7.34 -2.78 16.61
N ALA A 400 8.53 -3.09 16.09
CA ALA A 400 9.52 -2.09 15.70
C ALA A 400 8.96 -1.13 14.64
N LYS A 401 8.29 -1.66 13.62
CA LYS A 401 7.64 -0.84 12.57
C LYS A 401 6.46 -0.05 13.08
N ALA A 402 5.60 -0.64 13.93
CA ALA A 402 4.45 0.07 14.50
C ALA A 402 4.90 1.28 15.34
N VAL A 403 5.95 1.13 16.16
CA VAL A 403 6.54 2.24 16.93
C VAL A 403 7.07 3.34 16.03
N GLU A 404 7.82 2.98 14.99
CA GLU A 404 8.35 3.95 14.01
C GLU A 404 7.22 4.71 13.31
N VAL A 405 6.26 3.98 12.73
CA VAL A 405 5.18 4.60 11.94
C VAL A 405 4.23 5.41 12.83
N TYR A 406 3.91 4.94 14.04
CA TYR A 406 3.10 5.70 14.98
C TYR A 406 3.75 7.04 15.36
N GLY A 407 5.04 7.03 15.71
CA GLY A 407 5.76 8.25 16.06
C GLY A 407 5.97 9.23 14.89
N HIS A 408 5.67 8.78 13.66
CA HIS A 408 5.80 9.56 12.43
C HIS A 408 4.47 9.66 11.66
N GLU A 409 3.33 9.52 12.34
CA GLU A 409 2.00 9.53 11.71
C GLU A 409 1.73 10.76 10.84
N TYR A 410 2.27 11.92 11.24
CA TYR A 410 2.16 13.16 10.49
C TYR A 410 3.44 13.57 9.76
N ALA A 411 4.42 12.66 9.62
CA ALA A 411 5.63 12.97 8.86
C ALA A 411 5.34 13.20 7.37
N MET A 412 6.16 14.05 6.75
CA MET A 412 6.13 14.21 5.30
C MET A 412 6.63 12.93 4.61
N HIS A 413 5.88 12.47 3.61
CA HIS A 413 6.25 11.28 2.84
C HIS A 413 7.11 11.65 1.64
N PHE A 414 8.37 11.97 1.88
CA PHE A 414 9.34 12.26 0.84
C PHE A 414 9.61 11.03 -0.05
N PRO A 415 9.84 11.21 -1.35
CA PRO A 415 9.93 10.10 -2.31
C PRO A 415 11.03 9.09 -2.02
N ARG A 416 12.10 9.52 -1.36
CA ARG A 416 13.31 8.71 -1.09
C ARG A 416 13.56 8.50 0.40
N HIS A 417 12.65 8.96 1.26
CA HIS A 417 12.77 8.78 2.69
C HIS A 417 12.69 7.30 3.04
N ARG A 418 13.63 6.86 3.87
CA ARG A 418 13.73 5.47 4.33
C ARG A 418 13.24 5.37 5.77
N TRP A 419 12.62 4.24 6.05
CA TRP A 419 12.06 3.90 7.34
C TRP A 419 12.80 2.66 7.88
N PRO A 420 13.87 2.82 8.68
CA PRO A 420 14.85 1.78 8.94
C PRO A 420 14.42 0.75 9.99
N ALA A 421 13.38 1.00 10.78
CA ALA A 421 12.97 0.03 11.78
C ALA A 421 12.68 -1.34 11.15
N GLY A 422 13.17 -2.41 11.77
CA GLY A 422 13.04 -3.76 11.22
C GLY A 422 13.96 -4.07 10.04
N ALA A 423 15.01 -3.26 9.79
CA ALA A 423 16.06 -3.57 8.84
C ALA A 423 16.72 -4.93 9.13
N ASP A 424 17.44 -5.46 8.15
CA ASP A 424 18.12 -6.76 8.19
C ASP A 424 17.20 -7.96 8.46
N LYS A 425 15.91 -7.83 8.18
CA LYS A 425 14.94 -8.89 8.43
C LYS A 425 15.16 -10.11 7.54
N LYS A 426 15.42 -9.87 6.25
CA LYS A 426 15.81 -10.90 5.28
C LYS A 426 17.01 -10.39 4.48
N THR A 427 18.12 -11.12 4.55
CA THR A 427 19.35 -10.80 3.83
C THR A 427 19.72 -11.95 2.89
N SER A 428 20.26 -11.62 1.71
CA SER A 428 20.77 -12.61 0.76
C SER A 428 22.18 -13.07 1.10
N ALA A 429 22.64 -14.14 0.45
CA ALA A 429 24.02 -14.58 0.53
C ALA A 429 25.02 -13.51 0.02
N LEU A 430 24.55 -12.53 -0.71
CA LEU A 430 25.36 -11.41 -1.23
C LEU A 430 25.43 -10.20 -0.28
N HIS A 431 24.68 -10.20 0.82
CA HIS A 431 24.52 -9.00 1.66
C HIS A 431 25.85 -8.40 2.11
N SER A 432 26.78 -9.20 2.64
CA SER A 432 28.10 -8.69 3.07
C SER A 432 28.89 -8.05 1.94
N ARG A 433 28.83 -8.61 0.73
CA ARG A 433 29.51 -8.06 -0.46
C ARG A 433 28.90 -6.74 -0.90
N LEU A 434 27.59 -6.61 -0.78
CA LEU A 434 26.91 -5.37 -1.08
C LEU A 434 27.26 -4.28 -0.06
N VAL A 435 27.33 -4.63 1.24
CA VAL A 435 27.83 -3.73 2.29
C VAL A 435 29.26 -3.27 1.97
N ASP A 436 30.17 -4.21 1.64
CA ASP A 436 31.56 -3.89 1.30
C ASP A 436 31.67 -3.00 0.04
N ALA A 437 30.73 -3.13 -0.90
CA ALA A 437 30.64 -2.29 -2.09
C ALA A 437 30.01 -0.92 -1.83
N GLY A 438 29.54 -0.63 -0.61
CA GLY A 438 28.95 0.65 -0.23
C GLY A 438 27.45 0.74 -0.47
N ALA A 439 26.73 -0.40 -0.54
CA ALA A 439 25.28 -0.40 -0.74
C ALA A 439 24.54 0.33 0.39
N VAL A 440 23.59 1.15 -0.02
CA VAL A 440 22.55 1.74 0.84
C VAL A 440 21.26 0.99 0.56
N PHE A 441 20.69 0.39 1.60
CA PHE A 441 19.62 -0.58 1.44
C PHE A 441 18.21 0.02 1.60
N GLY A 442 17.26 -0.57 0.86
CA GLY A 442 15.83 -0.46 1.09
C GLY A 442 15.21 -1.84 1.30
N ALA A 443 14.07 -1.89 2.00
CA ALA A 443 13.38 -3.13 2.30
C ALA A 443 12.25 -3.42 1.29
N TYR A 444 12.26 -4.63 0.72
CA TYR A 444 11.30 -5.11 -0.27
C TYR A 444 10.77 -6.48 0.14
N ASN A 445 9.57 -6.56 0.68
CA ASN A 445 9.00 -7.79 1.26
C ASN A 445 9.92 -8.41 2.33
N GLY A 446 10.49 -7.54 3.18
CA GLY A 446 11.46 -7.92 4.21
C GLY A 446 12.88 -8.15 3.71
N TRP A 447 13.12 -8.22 2.39
CA TRP A 447 14.45 -8.38 1.81
C TRP A 447 15.19 -7.04 1.75
N GLU A 448 16.45 -7.05 2.21
CA GLU A 448 17.40 -5.95 1.99
C GLU A 448 17.89 -5.97 0.55
N ARG A 449 17.67 -4.87 -0.18
CA ARG A 449 18.13 -4.68 -1.56
C ARG A 449 18.86 -3.36 -1.69
N ALA A 450 19.96 -3.33 -2.43
CA ALA A 450 20.69 -2.10 -2.68
C ALA A 450 19.83 -1.09 -3.47
N ASP A 451 19.53 0.04 -2.87
CA ASP A 451 18.87 1.16 -3.55
C ASP A 451 19.87 1.93 -4.43
N TRP A 452 21.07 2.19 -3.90
CA TRP A 452 22.18 2.84 -4.59
C TRP A 452 23.50 2.50 -3.88
N PHE A 453 24.65 2.85 -4.48
CA PHE A 453 25.96 2.57 -3.93
C PHE A 453 26.69 3.87 -3.57
N ALA A 454 26.92 4.09 -2.28
CA ALA A 454 27.62 5.22 -1.73
C ALA A 454 29.15 5.07 -1.89
N LYS A 455 29.84 6.19 -1.99
CA LYS A 455 31.31 6.27 -1.93
C LYS A 455 31.75 6.91 -0.61
N PRO A 456 33.02 6.73 -0.20
CA PRO A 456 33.53 7.36 1.01
C PRO A 456 33.30 8.88 1.00
N GLY A 457 32.60 9.37 2.02
CA GLY A 457 32.27 10.79 2.18
C GLY A 457 30.85 11.18 1.73
N ASP A 458 30.10 10.27 1.11
CA ASP A 458 28.68 10.52 0.81
C ASP A 458 27.85 10.48 2.10
N ASP A 459 26.87 11.36 2.19
CA ASP A 459 25.90 11.34 3.30
C ASP A 459 24.85 10.24 3.04
N THR A 460 24.84 9.23 3.90
CA THR A 460 23.90 8.11 3.86
C THR A 460 22.87 8.16 4.98
N SER A 461 22.82 9.27 5.73
CA SER A 461 21.82 9.47 6.78
C SER A 461 20.39 9.48 6.23
N GLU A 462 19.44 9.17 7.08
CA GLU A 462 18.01 9.22 6.72
C GLU A 462 17.55 10.64 6.50
N ASP A 463 18.05 11.60 7.30
CA ASP A 463 17.73 13.01 7.17
C ASP A 463 18.10 13.55 5.77
N ALA A 464 19.18 13.06 5.18
CA ALA A 464 19.59 13.43 3.82
C ALA A 464 18.56 13.05 2.75
N THR A 465 17.65 12.09 3.06
CA THR A 465 16.58 11.64 2.15
C THR A 465 15.26 12.40 2.31
N GLN A 466 15.16 13.29 3.30
CA GLN A 466 13.96 14.09 3.58
C GLN A 466 13.86 15.31 2.66
N ARG A 467 13.64 15.09 1.37
CA ARG A 467 13.62 16.10 0.31
C ARG A 467 12.55 15.81 -0.74
N TRP A 468 11.92 16.87 -1.26
CA TRP A 468 11.02 16.77 -2.40
C TRP A 468 11.74 16.79 -3.75
N ASP A 469 12.89 17.49 -3.81
CA ASP A 469 13.72 17.53 -5.02
C ASP A 469 14.57 16.25 -5.18
N ARG A 470 15.13 16.06 -6.37
CA ARG A 470 16.02 14.93 -6.64
C ARG A 470 17.48 15.21 -6.30
N GLU A 471 17.83 16.41 -5.85
CA GLU A 471 19.22 16.85 -5.62
C GLU A 471 19.82 16.32 -4.30
N GLY A 472 19.47 15.11 -3.90
CA GLY A 472 20.03 14.45 -2.73
C GLY A 472 21.42 13.87 -2.97
N PRO A 473 22.10 13.41 -1.91
CA PRO A 473 23.45 12.85 -2.00
C PRO A 473 23.55 11.62 -2.91
N TRP A 474 22.46 10.91 -3.09
CA TRP A 474 22.37 9.76 -4.00
C TRP A 474 22.36 10.12 -5.48
N GLU A 475 21.91 11.33 -5.86
CA GLU A 475 21.63 11.67 -7.26
C GLU A 475 22.84 11.51 -8.17
N ALA A 476 24.00 12.02 -7.74
CA ALA A 476 25.24 11.88 -8.51
C ALA A 476 25.64 10.40 -8.67
N ARG A 477 25.40 9.57 -7.66
CA ARG A 477 25.72 8.13 -7.68
C ARG A 477 24.77 7.36 -8.58
N VAL A 478 23.48 7.60 -8.49
CA VAL A 478 22.48 7.01 -9.38
C VAL A 478 22.74 7.39 -10.83
N ALA A 479 23.15 8.64 -11.10
CA ALA A 479 23.56 9.07 -12.44
C ALA A 479 24.83 8.33 -12.93
N GLU A 480 25.82 8.10 -12.07
CA GLU A 480 27.01 7.31 -12.40
C GLU A 480 26.67 5.86 -12.67
N GLU A 481 25.78 5.25 -11.87
CA GLU A 481 25.29 3.89 -12.03
C GLU A 481 24.52 3.73 -13.36
N CYS A 482 23.62 4.64 -13.68
CA CYS A 482 22.91 4.66 -14.95
C CYS A 482 23.87 4.73 -16.16
N ARG A 483 24.92 5.58 -16.07
CA ARG A 483 25.95 5.69 -17.11
C ARG A 483 26.78 4.42 -17.21
N ALA A 484 27.16 3.81 -16.07
CA ALA A 484 27.90 2.54 -16.06
C ALA A 484 27.13 1.42 -16.78
N VAL A 485 25.81 1.35 -16.58
CA VAL A 485 24.94 0.43 -17.31
C VAL A 485 24.85 0.80 -18.80
N ALA A 486 24.67 2.08 -19.13
CA ALA A 486 24.47 2.54 -20.51
C ALA A 486 25.73 2.40 -21.40
N GLU A 487 26.95 2.52 -20.83
CA GLU A 487 28.22 2.60 -21.55
C GLU A 487 29.12 1.37 -21.30
N GLY A 488 28.86 0.62 -20.24
CA GLY A 488 29.70 -0.45 -19.75
C GLY A 488 28.96 -1.75 -19.51
N CYS A 489 29.12 -2.25 -18.28
CA CYS A 489 28.47 -3.44 -17.76
C CYS A 489 28.06 -3.16 -16.31
N GLY A 490 26.76 -3.20 -16.02
CA GLY A 490 26.22 -3.12 -14.65
C GLY A 490 25.91 -4.50 -14.11
N VAL A 491 25.98 -4.63 -12.77
CA VAL A 491 25.57 -5.82 -12.04
C VAL A 491 24.66 -5.44 -10.88
N LEU A 492 23.51 -6.15 -10.74
CA LEU A 492 22.53 -5.94 -9.68
C LEU A 492 21.97 -7.28 -9.21
N PRO A 493 22.06 -7.63 -7.93
CA PRO A 493 21.28 -8.72 -7.39
C PRO A 493 19.80 -8.35 -7.33
N ILE A 494 18.95 -9.16 -7.95
CA ILE A 494 17.49 -9.01 -7.89
C ILE A 494 16.91 -9.95 -6.86
N THR A 495 17.44 -9.85 -5.64
CA THR A 495 17.07 -10.65 -4.47
C THR A 495 15.59 -10.54 -4.16
N GLY A 496 14.97 -11.65 -3.76
CA GLY A 496 13.61 -11.69 -3.26
C GLY A 496 12.52 -11.54 -4.31
N PHE A 497 12.85 -11.46 -5.63
CA PHE A 497 11.82 -11.61 -6.66
C PHE A 497 11.13 -12.96 -6.48
N SER A 498 9.79 -12.94 -6.47
CA SER A 498 9.00 -14.14 -6.24
C SER A 498 9.11 -15.11 -7.39
N ARG A 499 9.32 -16.39 -7.10
CA ARG A 499 9.52 -17.45 -8.08
C ARG A 499 8.61 -18.62 -7.78
N TYR A 500 7.92 -19.08 -8.82
CA TYR A 500 7.03 -20.23 -8.70
C TYR A 500 7.32 -21.23 -9.80
N ARG A 501 7.17 -22.51 -9.47
CA ARG A 501 7.13 -23.57 -10.45
C ARG A 501 5.76 -24.25 -10.41
N VAL A 502 5.09 -24.23 -11.56
CA VAL A 502 3.86 -24.98 -11.78
C VAL A 502 4.23 -26.25 -12.57
N MET A 503 4.04 -27.41 -11.96
CA MET A 503 4.53 -28.67 -12.52
C MET A 503 3.44 -29.74 -12.58
N GLY A 504 3.69 -30.74 -13.43
CA GLY A 504 2.81 -31.87 -13.63
C GLY A 504 2.03 -31.84 -14.92
N PRO A 505 1.31 -32.92 -15.23
CA PRO A 505 0.53 -33.05 -16.46
C PRO A 505 -0.52 -31.94 -16.57
N GLY A 506 -0.45 -31.10 -17.61
CA GLY A 506 -1.37 -29.99 -17.83
C GLY A 506 -0.97 -28.66 -17.19
N ALA A 507 0.23 -28.55 -16.59
CA ALA A 507 0.70 -27.30 -15.98
C ALA A 507 0.70 -26.11 -16.95
N VAL A 508 1.13 -26.31 -18.19
CA VAL A 508 1.15 -25.26 -19.23
C VAL A 508 -0.28 -24.81 -19.56
N ASP A 509 -1.20 -25.76 -19.76
CA ASP A 509 -2.61 -25.46 -20.08
C ASP A 509 -3.30 -24.77 -18.89
N TYR A 510 -2.97 -25.18 -17.68
CA TYR A 510 -3.46 -24.55 -16.48
C TYR A 510 -3.06 -23.07 -16.38
N VAL A 511 -1.75 -22.76 -16.49
CA VAL A 511 -1.29 -21.39 -16.47
C VAL A 511 -1.87 -20.59 -17.63
N ALA A 512 -1.99 -21.19 -18.80
CA ALA A 512 -2.62 -20.56 -19.98
C ALA A 512 -4.09 -20.17 -19.72
N SER A 513 -4.82 -20.92 -18.88
CA SER A 513 -6.20 -20.59 -18.52
C SER A 513 -6.34 -19.45 -17.52
N LEU A 514 -5.26 -19.06 -16.83
CA LEU A 514 -5.24 -17.97 -15.86
C LEU A 514 -4.77 -16.63 -16.47
N THR A 515 -3.99 -16.67 -17.52
CA THR A 515 -3.35 -15.47 -18.11
C THR A 515 -4.04 -15.00 -19.39
N ALA A 516 -4.10 -13.68 -19.56
CA ALA A 516 -4.54 -13.07 -20.82
C ALA A 516 -3.51 -13.20 -21.96
N SER A 517 -2.30 -13.66 -21.64
CA SER A 517 -1.18 -13.67 -22.57
C SER A 517 -0.90 -15.06 -23.14
N ARG A 518 -0.18 -15.08 -24.26
CA ARG A 518 0.23 -16.35 -24.88
C ARG A 518 1.40 -16.97 -24.14
N MET A 519 1.31 -18.26 -23.82
CA MET A 519 2.41 -19.03 -23.22
C MET A 519 3.64 -19.07 -24.10
N PRO A 520 4.85 -18.99 -23.53
CA PRO A 520 6.10 -19.16 -24.27
C PRO A 520 6.27 -20.62 -24.72
N ARG A 521 7.05 -20.79 -25.80
CA ARG A 521 7.52 -22.11 -26.21
C ARG A 521 8.72 -22.52 -25.34
N GLU A 522 9.03 -23.82 -25.35
CA GLU A 522 10.23 -24.36 -24.72
C GLU A 522 11.48 -23.54 -25.08
N GLY A 523 12.32 -23.21 -24.09
CA GLY A 523 13.53 -22.40 -24.25
C GLY A 523 13.30 -20.91 -24.50
N ARG A 524 12.05 -20.43 -24.39
CA ARG A 524 11.70 -19.01 -24.57
C ARG A 524 11.11 -18.44 -23.29
N ILE A 525 11.18 -17.11 -23.18
CA ILE A 525 10.52 -16.35 -22.10
C ILE A 525 9.44 -15.45 -22.68
N ALA A 526 8.34 -15.28 -21.94
CA ALA A 526 7.28 -14.31 -22.25
C ALA A 526 6.84 -13.59 -20.99
N LEU A 527 6.34 -12.36 -21.15
CA LEU A 527 5.59 -11.66 -20.10
C LEU A 527 4.14 -12.11 -20.18
N LEU A 528 3.61 -12.57 -19.06
CA LEU A 528 2.22 -12.95 -18.88
C LEU A 528 1.52 -11.89 -18.04
N TYR A 529 0.39 -11.40 -18.52
CA TYR A 529 -0.48 -10.47 -17.80
C TYR A 529 -1.75 -11.19 -17.36
N PHE A 530 -2.11 -10.99 -16.10
CA PHE A 530 -3.29 -11.59 -15.50
C PHE A 530 -4.35 -10.52 -15.26
N ALA A 531 -5.57 -10.82 -15.63
CA ALA A 531 -6.71 -9.92 -15.48
C ALA A 531 -7.74 -10.49 -14.50
N ASN A 532 -8.49 -9.60 -13.86
CA ASN A 532 -9.72 -9.97 -13.16
C ASN A 532 -10.91 -10.00 -14.14
N GLU A 533 -12.10 -10.38 -13.65
CA GLU A 533 -13.31 -10.49 -14.48
C GLU A 533 -13.72 -9.17 -15.15
N ALA A 534 -13.31 -8.03 -14.59
CA ALA A 534 -13.50 -6.70 -15.17
C ALA A 534 -12.44 -6.32 -16.23
N GLY A 535 -11.46 -7.19 -16.52
CA GLY A 535 -10.36 -6.93 -17.44
C GLY A 535 -9.26 -6.03 -16.86
N ARG A 536 -9.26 -5.80 -15.54
CA ARG A 536 -8.27 -4.97 -14.85
C ARG A 536 -6.99 -5.76 -14.58
N CYS A 537 -5.84 -5.07 -14.61
CA CYS A 537 -4.53 -5.69 -14.43
C CYS A 537 -4.32 -6.13 -12.98
N VAL A 538 -4.27 -7.44 -12.73
CA VAL A 538 -4.05 -8.02 -11.39
C VAL A 538 -2.56 -8.14 -11.09
N THR A 539 -1.80 -8.76 -12.01
CA THR A 539 -0.36 -8.96 -11.88
C THR A 539 0.28 -9.23 -13.24
N GLU A 540 1.62 -9.17 -13.24
CA GLU A 540 2.45 -9.63 -14.36
C GLU A 540 3.48 -10.65 -13.89
N MET A 541 3.83 -11.60 -14.73
CA MET A 541 4.88 -12.58 -14.46
C MET A 541 5.69 -12.86 -15.71
N SER A 542 7.00 -12.94 -15.56
CA SER A 542 7.87 -13.54 -16.58
C SER A 542 7.72 -15.06 -16.52
N ALA A 543 7.47 -15.70 -17.67
CA ALA A 543 7.23 -17.14 -17.75
C ALA A 543 8.20 -17.84 -18.68
N MET A 544 8.65 -19.03 -18.29
CA MET A 544 9.52 -19.93 -19.06
C MET A 544 8.95 -21.35 -18.96
N VAL A 545 9.09 -22.13 -20.02
CA VAL A 545 8.65 -23.53 -20.06
C VAL A 545 9.87 -24.46 -20.16
N ARG A 546 9.92 -25.50 -19.33
CA ARG A 546 10.94 -26.54 -19.35
C ARG A 546 10.31 -27.91 -19.12
N GLY A 547 10.37 -28.80 -20.10
CA GLY A 547 9.88 -30.17 -19.96
C GLY A 547 8.40 -30.31 -19.61
N GLY A 548 7.59 -29.28 -19.87
CA GLY A 548 6.17 -29.22 -19.52
C GLY A 548 5.88 -28.48 -18.20
N ASP A 549 6.89 -28.18 -17.38
CA ASP A 549 6.77 -27.31 -16.21
C ASP A 549 6.84 -25.83 -16.62
N VAL A 550 6.16 -24.97 -15.86
CA VAL A 550 6.16 -23.52 -16.04
C VAL A 550 6.88 -22.85 -14.88
N HIS A 551 7.95 -22.13 -15.18
CA HIS A 551 8.68 -21.32 -14.22
C HIS A 551 8.22 -19.87 -14.35
N LEU A 552 7.79 -19.25 -13.24
CA LEU A 552 7.23 -17.91 -13.18
C LEU A 552 8.06 -17.04 -12.24
N ILE A 553 8.26 -15.77 -12.64
CA ILE A 553 8.97 -14.78 -11.84
C ILE A 553 8.13 -13.51 -11.79
N THR A 554 7.94 -12.93 -10.60
CA THR A 554 7.18 -11.70 -10.37
C THR A 554 7.81 -10.84 -9.29
N ALA A 555 7.20 -9.68 -8.99
CA ALA A 555 7.69 -8.75 -7.98
C ALA A 555 7.80 -9.37 -6.58
N ALA A 556 8.79 -8.96 -5.81
CA ALA A 556 9.02 -9.45 -4.46
C ALA A 556 7.81 -9.29 -3.53
N THR A 557 7.14 -8.14 -3.61
CA THR A 557 5.99 -7.83 -2.75
C THR A 557 4.73 -8.60 -3.11
N ALA A 558 4.69 -9.24 -4.29
CA ALA A 558 3.54 -10.02 -4.77
C ALA A 558 3.52 -11.46 -4.27
N GLN A 559 4.51 -11.92 -3.51
CA GLN A 559 4.77 -13.33 -3.23
C GLN A 559 3.51 -14.12 -2.85
N TRP A 560 2.82 -13.73 -1.79
CA TRP A 560 1.62 -14.48 -1.36
C TRP A 560 0.38 -14.19 -2.19
N HIS A 561 0.25 -12.98 -2.72
CA HIS A 561 -0.84 -12.66 -3.63
C HIS A 561 -0.81 -13.56 -4.88
N ASP A 562 0.36 -13.66 -5.50
CA ASP A 562 0.50 -14.36 -6.78
C ASP A 562 0.49 -15.89 -6.62
N VAL A 563 1.09 -16.42 -5.53
CA VAL A 563 1.02 -17.87 -5.28
C VAL A 563 -0.41 -18.34 -5.00
N GLU A 564 -1.23 -17.51 -4.32
CA GLU A 564 -2.65 -17.82 -4.13
C GLU A 564 -3.45 -17.76 -5.43
N LEU A 565 -3.14 -16.79 -6.30
CA LEU A 565 -3.72 -16.73 -7.64
C LEU A 565 -3.44 -18.03 -8.40
N LEU A 566 -2.19 -18.51 -8.37
CA LEU A 566 -1.76 -19.74 -9.03
C LEU A 566 -2.33 -21.02 -8.39
N ARG A 567 -2.65 -21.00 -7.09
CA ARG A 567 -3.21 -22.15 -6.37
C ARG A 567 -4.74 -22.24 -6.45
N ARG A 568 -5.39 -21.19 -6.90
CA ARG A 568 -6.87 -21.14 -6.97
C ARG A 568 -7.39 -22.05 -8.08
N GLY A 569 -8.00 -23.18 -7.69
CA GLY A 569 -8.61 -24.11 -8.65
C GLY A 569 -7.58 -24.97 -9.40
N VAL A 570 -6.40 -25.17 -8.83
CA VAL A 570 -5.36 -26.04 -9.43
C VAL A 570 -5.92 -27.43 -9.72
N PRO A 571 -5.72 -27.96 -10.95
CA PRO A 571 -6.24 -29.27 -11.32
C PRO A 571 -5.53 -30.41 -10.58
N GLU A 572 -6.17 -31.57 -10.48
CA GLU A 572 -5.56 -32.77 -9.93
C GLU A 572 -4.29 -33.16 -10.74
N GLY A 573 -3.20 -33.42 -10.05
CA GLY A 573 -1.91 -33.77 -10.64
C GLY A 573 -1.04 -32.55 -11.06
N VAL A 574 -1.53 -31.33 -10.91
CA VAL A 574 -0.74 -30.10 -11.04
C VAL A 574 -0.38 -29.60 -9.65
N GLU A 575 0.87 -29.19 -9.47
CA GLU A 575 1.41 -28.66 -8.22
C GLU A 575 2.00 -27.25 -8.44
N VAL A 576 1.80 -26.35 -7.48
CA VAL A 576 2.39 -24.99 -7.46
C VAL A 576 3.36 -24.90 -6.29
N ILE A 577 4.64 -24.77 -6.61
CA ILE A 577 5.75 -24.67 -5.65
C ILE A 577 6.24 -23.21 -5.61
N ASP A 578 6.37 -22.66 -4.42
CA ASP A 578 7.05 -21.39 -4.19
C ASP A 578 8.56 -21.66 -4.02
N GLU A 579 9.35 -21.19 -4.97
CA GLU A 579 10.81 -21.32 -5.01
C GLU A 579 11.54 -20.01 -4.67
N THR A 580 10.84 -19.01 -4.13
CA THR A 580 11.36 -17.66 -3.90
C THR A 580 12.67 -17.63 -3.10
N GLU A 581 12.75 -18.45 -2.06
CA GLU A 581 13.93 -18.48 -1.16
C GLU A 581 15.00 -19.52 -1.57
N THR A 582 14.74 -20.32 -2.60
CA THR A 582 15.65 -21.38 -3.04
C THR A 582 16.59 -20.96 -4.17
N LEU A 583 16.36 -19.82 -4.79
CA LEU A 583 17.14 -19.30 -5.89
C LEU A 583 17.51 -17.82 -5.68
N GLU A 584 18.78 -17.50 -5.96
CA GLU A 584 19.25 -16.12 -6.10
C GLU A 584 19.32 -15.75 -7.58
N ALA A 585 19.12 -14.47 -7.92
CA ALA A 585 19.33 -13.99 -9.27
C ALA A 585 20.17 -12.73 -9.32
N ILE A 586 21.09 -12.70 -10.27
CA ILE A 586 22.00 -11.58 -10.53
C ILE A 586 21.79 -11.10 -11.95
N LEU A 587 21.35 -9.84 -12.08
CA LEU A 587 21.24 -9.15 -13.37
C LEU A 587 22.61 -8.62 -13.80
N VAL A 588 23.02 -8.96 -15.03
CA VAL A 588 24.19 -8.41 -15.70
C VAL A 588 23.72 -7.70 -16.94
N THR A 589 23.97 -6.40 -17.08
CA THR A 589 23.37 -5.62 -18.17
C THR A 589 24.26 -4.47 -18.63
N GLY A 590 24.17 -4.13 -19.90
CA GLY A 590 24.94 -3.08 -20.56
C GLY A 590 25.61 -3.57 -21.86
N PRO A 591 26.12 -2.67 -22.70
CA PRO A 591 26.72 -3.02 -24.00
C PRO A 591 27.93 -3.96 -23.88
N LYS A 592 28.65 -3.93 -22.74
CA LYS A 592 29.81 -4.81 -22.46
C LYS A 592 29.45 -6.06 -21.64
N ALA A 593 28.17 -6.31 -21.37
CA ALA A 593 27.75 -7.45 -20.55
C ALA A 593 28.19 -8.80 -21.17
N ARG A 594 28.18 -8.94 -22.53
CA ARG A 594 28.68 -10.13 -23.21
C ARG A 594 30.19 -10.32 -23.02
N GLU A 595 30.97 -9.23 -23.05
CA GLU A 595 32.41 -9.25 -22.84
C GLU A 595 32.78 -9.66 -21.42
N ALA A 596 32.06 -9.15 -20.44
CA ALA A 596 32.23 -9.48 -19.01
C ALA A 596 31.85 -10.94 -18.70
N LEU A 597 30.73 -11.42 -19.24
CA LEU A 597 30.20 -12.74 -18.96
C LEU A 597 30.92 -13.84 -19.75
N GLY A 598 31.37 -13.56 -20.97
CA GLY A 598 31.93 -14.55 -21.88
C GLY A 598 33.09 -15.39 -21.33
N PRO A 599 34.11 -14.79 -20.70
CA PRO A 599 35.24 -15.54 -20.14
C PRO A 599 34.90 -16.46 -18.95
N ILE A 600 33.79 -16.23 -18.27
CA ILE A 600 33.44 -16.89 -16.99
C ILE A 600 32.22 -17.82 -17.13
N THR A 601 31.64 -17.98 -18.32
CA THR A 601 30.45 -18.81 -18.52
C THR A 601 30.68 -19.93 -19.53
N THR A 602 29.97 -21.05 -19.35
CA THR A 602 29.84 -22.14 -20.32
C THR A 602 28.58 -22.03 -21.18
N HIS A 603 27.70 -21.07 -20.85
CA HIS A 603 26.47 -20.83 -21.63
C HIS A 603 26.77 -20.21 -23.01
N ASP A 604 25.95 -20.54 -24.01
CA ASP A 604 25.97 -19.88 -25.31
C ASP A 604 25.32 -18.48 -25.21
N LEU A 605 26.11 -17.43 -25.24
CA LEU A 605 25.67 -16.04 -25.20
C LEU A 605 25.11 -15.53 -26.55
N SER A 606 25.13 -16.35 -27.61
CA SER A 606 24.55 -16.01 -28.93
C SER A 606 23.05 -16.25 -29.01
N LEU A 607 22.46 -16.86 -27.97
CA LEU A 607 21.02 -17.11 -27.92
C LEU A 607 20.22 -15.82 -28.15
N PRO A 608 19.10 -15.88 -28.89
CA PRO A 608 18.32 -14.69 -29.22
C PRO A 608 17.67 -14.08 -27.98
N TRP A 609 17.35 -12.78 -28.01
CA TRP A 609 16.60 -12.09 -26.97
C TRP A 609 15.31 -12.85 -26.61
N LEU A 610 14.95 -12.84 -25.30
CA LEU A 610 13.85 -13.63 -24.73
C LEU A 610 14.06 -15.15 -24.88
N SER A 611 15.28 -15.62 -24.61
CA SER A 611 15.64 -17.04 -24.52
C SER A 611 16.13 -17.40 -23.13
N VAL A 612 16.06 -18.69 -22.82
CA VAL A 612 16.64 -19.26 -21.60
C VAL A 612 17.57 -20.42 -21.96
N SER A 613 18.74 -20.43 -21.31
CA SER A 613 19.67 -21.55 -21.29
C SER A 613 19.62 -22.18 -19.90
N TRP A 614 19.07 -23.38 -19.84
CA TRP A 614 18.81 -24.04 -18.56
C TRP A 614 20.01 -24.69 -17.89
N GLU A 615 21.00 -25.07 -18.67
CA GLU A 615 22.13 -25.83 -18.19
C GLU A 615 23.43 -25.18 -18.61
N GLY A 616 24.29 -24.95 -17.66
CA GLY A 616 25.61 -24.34 -17.79
C GLY A 616 26.11 -23.80 -16.50
N GLU A 617 27.23 -23.10 -16.54
CA GLU A 617 27.90 -22.55 -15.37
C GLU A 617 28.32 -21.10 -15.61
N VAL A 618 28.33 -20.32 -14.54
CA VAL A 618 29.01 -19.02 -14.47
C VAL A 618 29.98 -19.08 -13.30
N ALA A 619 31.24 -18.77 -13.53
CA ALA A 619 32.33 -18.89 -12.55
C ALA A 619 32.39 -20.28 -11.86
N GLY A 620 32.07 -21.36 -12.60
CA GLY A 620 32.03 -22.72 -12.09
C GLY A 620 30.81 -23.04 -11.21
N VAL A 621 29.84 -22.13 -11.12
CA VAL A 621 28.58 -22.31 -10.41
C VAL A 621 27.50 -22.75 -11.39
N PRO A 622 26.84 -23.91 -11.18
CA PRO A 622 25.71 -24.33 -12.01
C PRO A 622 24.57 -23.30 -11.92
N CYS A 623 24.02 -22.91 -13.07
CA CYS A 623 22.97 -21.90 -13.12
C CYS A 623 22.12 -22.03 -14.38
N SER A 624 20.99 -21.36 -14.43
CA SER A 624 20.31 -21.03 -15.66
C SER A 624 20.57 -19.56 -16.03
N LEU A 625 20.61 -19.30 -17.34
CA LEU A 625 20.87 -17.98 -17.88
C LEU A 625 19.66 -17.53 -18.71
N VAL A 626 19.04 -16.43 -18.29
CA VAL A 626 17.83 -15.87 -18.90
C VAL A 626 18.18 -14.59 -19.61
N ARG A 627 17.99 -14.53 -20.93
CA ARG A 627 18.31 -13.36 -21.73
C ARG A 627 17.15 -12.37 -21.75
N VAL A 628 17.12 -11.52 -20.74
CA VAL A 628 16.11 -10.47 -20.50
C VAL A 628 16.77 -9.26 -19.87
N SER A 629 16.18 -8.08 -19.98
CA SER A 629 16.67 -6.89 -19.31
C SER A 629 15.57 -5.88 -19.11
N PHE A 630 15.29 -5.57 -17.86
CA PHE A 630 14.38 -4.50 -17.46
C PHE A 630 15.05 -3.11 -17.56
N ALA A 631 16.39 -3.06 -17.52
CA ALA A 631 17.16 -1.83 -17.73
C ALA A 631 17.15 -1.32 -19.17
N GLY A 632 16.66 -2.14 -20.12
CA GLY A 632 16.58 -1.76 -21.54
C GLY A 632 17.91 -1.78 -22.30
N GLU A 633 18.91 -2.51 -21.79
CA GLU A 633 20.20 -2.78 -22.42
C GLU A 633 20.36 -4.28 -22.70
N LEU A 634 21.43 -4.67 -23.40
CA LEU A 634 21.83 -6.06 -23.51
C LEU A 634 22.00 -6.64 -22.09
N GLY A 635 21.37 -7.76 -21.79
CA GLY A 635 21.44 -8.28 -20.41
C GLY A 635 21.03 -9.73 -20.26
N TRP A 636 21.46 -10.29 -19.15
CA TRP A 636 21.10 -11.62 -18.69
C TRP A 636 20.83 -11.61 -17.17
N GLU A 637 19.89 -12.43 -16.76
CA GLU A 637 19.72 -12.82 -15.37
C GLU A 637 20.35 -14.20 -15.17
N ILE A 638 21.23 -14.31 -14.18
CA ILE A 638 21.90 -15.54 -13.74
C ILE A 638 21.14 -16.07 -12.54
N HIS A 639 20.47 -17.23 -12.69
CA HIS A 639 19.70 -17.85 -11.62
C HIS A 639 20.49 -19.05 -11.09
N CYS A 640 20.93 -19.00 -9.84
CA CYS A 640 21.74 -20.03 -9.20
C CYS A 640 21.30 -20.27 -7.76
N ASP A 641 21.83 -21.30 -7.14
CA ASP A 641 21.68 -21.52 -5.71
C ASP A 641 22.30 -20.36 -4.92
N PRO A 642 21.69 -19.92 -3.81
CA PRO A 642 22.20 -18.81 -3.01
C PRO A 642 23.63 -19.00 -2.54
N GLU A 643 24.04 -20.24 -2.21
CA GLU A 643 25.42 -20.55 -1.79
C GLU A 643 26.47 -20.29 -2.87
N GLY A 644 26.10 -20.41 -4.14
CA GLY A 644 26.98 -20.15 -5.29
C GLY A 644 27.03 -18.69 -5.71
N SER A 645 26.02 -17.89 -5.38
CA SER A 645 25.89 -16.51 -5.83
C SER A 645 27.08 -15.61 -5.46
N PRO A 646 27.76 -15.76 -4.31
CA PRO A 646 28.97 -14.98 -4.00
C PRO A 646 30.13 -15.16 -5.00
N ALA A 647 30.35 -16.38 -5.48
CA ALA A 647 31.40 -16.65 -6.47
C ALA A 647 31.07 -16.03 -7.84
N VAL A 648 29.79 -16.05 -8.21
CA VAL A 648 29.31 -15.40 -9.44
C VAL A 648 29.49 -13.88 -9.34
N TRP A 649 29.13 -13.28 -8.21
CA TRP A 649 29.29 -11.85 -7.97
C TRP A 649 30.75 -11.42 -8.06
N ASP A 650 31.64 -12.10 -7.32
CA ASP A 650 33.06 -11.78 -7.27
C ASP A 650 33.70 -11.85 -8.69
N ALA A 651 33.38 -12.89 -9.45
CA ALA A 651 33.87 -13.04 -10.82
C ALA A 651 33.37 -11.94 -11.77
N LEU A 652 32.11 -11.47 -11.62
CA LEU A 652 31.57 -10.38 -12.41
C LEU A 652 32.25 -9.05 -12.07
N ILE A 653 32.51 -8.78 -10.79
CA ILE A 653 33.26 -7.58 -10.36
C ILE A 653 34.70 -7.62 -10.92
N GLU A 654 35.37 -8.78 -10.86
CA GLU A 654 36.71 -8.96 -11.47
C GLU A 654 36.70 -8.77 -13.00
N ALA A 655 35.59 -9.14 -13.66
CA ALA A 655 35.40 -8.92 -15.09
C ALA A 655 35.04 -7.46 -15.45
N GLY A 656 34.99 -6.56 -14.46
CA GLY A 656 34.78 -5.13 -14.65
C GLY A 656 33.32 -4.69 -14.64
N ALA A 657 32.39 -5.53 -14.16
CA ALA A 657 31.01 -5.11 -13.93
C ALA A 657 30.92 -4.13 -12.77
N THR A 658 30.13 -3.09 -12.91
CA THR A 658 29.92 -2.05 -11.90
C THR A 658 28.62 -2.31 -11.13
N PRO A 659 28.62 -2.36 -9.80
CA PRO A 659 27.40 -2.42 -9.01
C PRO A 659 26.48 -1.23 -9.30
N PHE A 660 25.17 -1.49 -9.40
CA PHE A 660 24.16 -0.45 -9.50
C PHE A 660 22.93 -0.87 -8.68
N GLY A 661 22.14 0.11 -8.25
CA GLY A 661 21.03 -0.10 -7.34
C GLY A 661 19.65 -0.06 -8.00
N MET A 662 18.63 -0.32 -7.19
CA MET A 662 17.23 -0.31 -7.61
C MET A 662 16.78 1.05 -8.13
N TRP A 663 17.33 2.15 -7.59
CA TRP A 663 16.97 3.49 -8.05
C TRP A 663 17.50 3.77 -9.46
N ALA A 664 18.70 3.29 -9.78
CA ALA A 664 19.20 3.36 -11.17
C ALA A 664 18.38 2.46 -12.10
N LEU A 665 18.01 1.24 -11.67
CA LEU A 665 17.14 0.36 -12.46
C LEU A 665 15.80 1.03 -12.77
N ASP A 666 15.20 1.70 -11.79
CA ASP A 666 13.92 2.44 -11.95
C ASP A 666 14.05 3.57 -12.98
N ARG A 667 15.14 4.36 -12.94
CA ARG A 667 15.40 5.39 -13.95
C ARG A 667 15.53 4.79 -15.37
N LEU A 668 16.30 3.71 -15.50
CA LEU A 668 16.56 3.06 -16.76
C LEU A 668 15.31 2.42 -17.39
N ARG A 669 14.43 1.78 -16.59
CA ARG A 669 13.18 1.19 -17.09
C ARG A 669 12.17 2.25 -17.55
N MET A 670 12.11 3.40 -16.85
CA MET A 670 11.23 4.51 -17.20
C MET A 670 11.56 5.09 -18.57
N GLU A 671 12.84 5.22 -18.92
CA GLU A 671 13.26 5.67 -20.24
C GLU A 671 12.74 4.75 -21.37
N LYS A 672 12.48 3.49 -21.06
CA LYS A 672 11.89 2.51 -21.97
C LYS A 672 10.37 2.51 -21.98
N GLY A 673 9.75 3.20 -21.02
CA GLY A 673 8.32 3.11 -20.77
C GLY A 673 7.90 1.73 -20.25
N TYR A 674 8.79 1.01 -19.54
CA TYR A 674 8.45 -0.26 -18.92
C TYR A 674 7.70 -0.03 -17.61
N LEU A 675 6.55 -0.68 -17.50
CA LEU A 675 5.66 -0.58 -16.34
C LEU A 675 6.17 -1.47 -15.19
N ALA A 676 6.00 -1.00 -13.96
CA ALA A 676 6.33 -1.74 -12.77
C ALA A 676 5.06 -2.10 -11.97
N TRP A 677 5.02 -3.32 -11.42
CA TRP A 677 3.88 -3.80 -10.65
C TRP A 677 3.64 -2.94 -9.39
N LYS A 678 2.38 -2.58 -9.17
CA LYS A 678 1.86 -1.71 -8.10
C LYS A 678 2.40 -0.27 -8.07
N GLN A 679 3.33 0.05 -8.92
CA GLN A 679 3.71 1.44 -9.18
C GLN A 679 2.94 2.01 -10.39
N ASP A 680 2.88 1.23 -11.47
CA ASP A 680 2.19 1.60 -12.73
C ASP A 680 1.05 0.63 -13.07
N LEU A 681 1.23 -0.67 -12.75
CA LEU A 681 0.25 -1.72 -12.96
C LEU A 681 -0.61 -1.91 -11.71
N SER A 682 -1.91 -1.65 -11.81
CA SER A 682 -2.87 -1.83 -10.72
C SER A 682 -4.25 -2.24 -11.26
N THR A 683 -5.13 -2.63 -10.36
CA THR A 683 -6.52 -2.96 -10.72
C THR A 683 -7.38 -1.72 -11.00
N ASP A 684 -6.83 -0.52 -10.97
CA ASP A 684 -7.50 0.70 -11.42
C ASP A 684 -7.58 0.81 -12.95
N TYR A 685 -6.73 0.06 -13.68
CA TYR A 685 -6.61 0.13 -15.12
C TYR A 685 -6.79 -1.23 -15.80
N SER A 686 -7.39 -1.23 -16.98
CA SER A 686 -7.46 -2.43 -17.83
C SER A 686 -6.14 -2.68 -18.57
N LEU A 687 -5.94 -3.91 -19.05
CA LEU A 687 -4.79 -4.23 -19.87
C LEU A 687 -4.72 -3.40 -21.16
N LEU A 688 -5.88 -2.98 -21.70
CA LEU A 688 -5.92 -2.16 -22.91
C LEU A 688 -5.61 -0.69 -22.60
N GLU A 689 -6.09 -0.15 -21.49
CA GLU A 689 -5.74 1.20 -21.04
C GLU A 689 -4.24 1.35 -20.81
N LEU A 690 -3.59 0.31 -20.30
CA LEU A 690 -2.14 0.24 -20.08
C LEU A 690 -1.30 0.05 -21.35
N GLY A 691 -1.94 -0.01 -22.55
CA GLY A 691 -1.24 -0.21 -23.82
C GLY A 691 -0.65 -1.62 -23.98
N LEU A 692 -1.20 -2.59 -23.26
CA LEU A 692 -0.73 -3.99 -23.24
C LEU A 692 -1.49 -4.89 -24.22
N ASP A 693 -2.28 -4.33 -25.13
CA ASP A 693 -3.10 -5.03 -26.10
C ASP A 693 -2.33 -6.07 -26.94
N ARG A 694 -1.06 -5.79 -27.25
CA ARG A 694 -0.16 -6.71 -27.97
C ARG A 694 0.13 -8.02 -27.20
N PHE A 695 -0.05 -8.01 -25.89
CA PHE A 695 0.16 -9.19 -25.04
C PHE A 695 -1.14 -9.98 -24.81
N VAL A 696 -2.31 -9.43 -25.15
CA VAL A 696 -3.61 -10.08 -24.93
C VAL A 696 -3.92 -11.05 -26.08
N ASP A 697 -3.97 -12.34 -25.78
CA ASP A 697 -4.37 -13.38 -26.73
C ASP A 697 -5.88 -13.65 -26.67
N PHE A 698 -6.65 -12.92 -27.44
CA PHE A 698 -8.10 -13.13 -27.52
C PHE A 698 -8.52 -14.50 -28.09
N GLY A 699 -7.57 -15.30 -28.60
CA GLY A 699 -7.82 -16.70 -29.01
C GLY A 699 -7.91 -17.68 -27.85
N GLY A 700 -7.27 -17.35 -26.71
CA GLY A 700 -7.34 -18.12 -25.47
C GLY A 700 -8.64 -17.90 -24.71
N ASP A 701 -8.83 -18.61 -23.61
CA ASP A 701 -9.90 -18.39 -22.64
C ASP A 701 -9.30 -18.05 -21.28
N PHE A 702 -9.66 -16.88 -20.72
CA PHE A 702 -9.04 -16.34 -19.51
C PHE A 702 -10.01 -15.40 -18.78
N PRO A 703 -9.81 -15.13 -17.46
CA PRO A 703 -10.60 -14.18 -16.71
C PRO A 703 -10.58 -12.77 -17.32
N GLY A 704 -11.73 -12.11 -17.44
CA GLY A 704 -11.86 -10.76 -17.99
C GLY A 704 -11.86 -10.66 -19.52
N LYS A 705 -11.76 -11.77 -20.26
CA LYS A 705 -11.77 -11.77 -21.73
C LYS A 705 -12.98 -11.02 -22.30
N ALA A 706 -14.17 -11.28 -21.79
CA ALA A 706 -15.40 -10.64 -22.27
C ALA A 706 -15.38 -9.11 -22.03
N ALA A 707 -14.91 -8.68 -20.88
CA ALA A 707 -14.77 -7.25 -20.54
C ALA A 707 -13.77 -6.55 -21.51
N LEU A 708 -12.59 -7.14 -21.71
CA LEU A 708 -11.58 -6.62 -22.63
C LEU A 708 -12.05 -6.61 -24.10
N GLN A 709 -12.82 -7.62 -24.54
CA GLN A 709 -13.41 -7.63 -25.90
C GLN A 709 -14.43 -6.50 -26.06
N SER A 710 -15.27 -6.27 -25.04
CA SER A 710 -16.22 -5.16 -25.04
C SER A 710 -15.51 -3.81 -25.05
N GLU A 711 -14.47 -3.66 -24.24
CA GLU A 711 -13.65 -2.44 -24.19
C GLU A 711 -12.97 -2.16 -25.52
N LYS A 712 -12.37 -3.17 -26.16
CA LYS A 712 -11.74 -3.04 -27.49
C LYS A 712 -12.71 -2.52 -28.54
N GLN A 713 -14.01 -2.90 -28.49
CA GLN A 713 -15.04 -2.41 -29.41
C GLN A 713 -15.43 -0.96 -29.18
N ARG A 714 -15.56 -0.53 -27.90
CA ARG A 714 -15.94 0.84 -27.55
C ARG A 714 -14.78 1.84 -27.47
N ARG A 715 -13.55 1.34 -27.55
CA ARG A 715 -12.27 1.99 -27.17
C ARG A 715 -12.14 2.18 -25.64
N SER A 716 -10.92 2.19 -25.17
CA SER A 716 -10.59 2.45 -23.76
C SER A 716 -10.88 3.88 -23.36
N ALA A 717 -11.27 4.11 -22.13
CA ALA A 717 -11.51 5.45 -21.59
C ALA A 717 -10.20 6.21 -21.34
N LYS A 718 -9.15 5.48 -20.98
CA LYS A 718 -7.81 6.02 -20.75
C LYS A 718 -6.79 5.35 -21.65
N ARG A 719 -5.62 5.96 -21.77
CA ARG A 719 -4.45 5.42 -22.45
C ARG A 719 -3.18 5.74 -21.70
N PHE A 720 -2.27 4.78 -21.68
CA PHE A 720 -0.92 4.96 -21.17
C PHE A 720 -0.06 5.76 -22.12
N THR A 721 0.82 6.62 -21.57
CA THR A 721 1.84 7.34 -22.32
C THR A 721 3.06 7.65 -21.44
N THR A 722 4.18 7.97 -22.08
CA THR A 722 5.36 8.57 -21.44
C THR A 722 5.39 10.06 -21.75
N LEU A 723 5.54 10.88 -20.72
CA LEU A 723 5.66 12.33 -20.84
C LEU A 723 7.11 12.76 -20.56
N GLU A 724 7.64 13.66 -21.36
CA GLU A 724 8.78 14.50 -21.03
C GLU A 724 8.27 15.75 -20.36
N VAL A 725 8.66 15.97 -19.11
CA VAL A 725 8.18 17.09 -18.28
C VAL A 725 9.29 18.12 -18.12
N ARG A 726 9.02 19.38 -18.46
CA ARG A 726 10.01 20.46 -18.37
C ARG A 726 10.14 21.04 -16.96
N ALA A 727 10.30 20.15 -15.97
CA ALA A 727 10.51 20.51 -14.57
C ALA A 727 12.00 20.48 -14.22
N ASN A 728 12.45 21.50 -13.52
CA ASN A 728 13.83 21.57 -13.04
C ASN A 728 13.90 21.11 -11.58
N GLY A 729 14.73 20.09 -11.29
CA GLY A 729 15.03 19.63 -9.93
C GLY A 729 13.97 18.75 -9.29
N TYR A 730 12.77 18.62 -9.88
CA TYR A 730 11.69 17.80 -9.34
C TYR A 730 11.29 16.70 -10.30
N ASP A 731 10.97 15.53 -9.76
CA ASP A 731 10.28 14.46 -10.47
C ASP A 731 8.77 14.57 -10.22
N ALA A 732 7.95 14.19 -11.19
CA ALA A 732 6.49 14.18 -11.01
C ALA A 732 6.09 13.12 -9.96
N PRO A 733 5.47 13.49 -8.82
CA PRO A 733 4.97 12.53 -7.86
C PRO A 733 3.85 11.64 -8.44
N TYR A 734 3.66 10.46 -7.85
CA TYR A 734 2.50 9.61 -8.11
C TYR A 734 1.19 10.39 -7.92
N MET A 735 0.24 10.22 -8.85
CA MET A 735 -1.05 10.91 -8.90
C MET A 735 -0.94 12.44 -9.05
N SER A 736 0.10 12.96 -9.70
CA SER A 736 0.14 14.36 -10.14
C SER A 736 -0.81 14.54 -11.31
N ASN A 737 -1.57 15.65 -11.31
CA ASN A 737 -2.51 15.93 -12.38
C ASN A 737 -1.81 16.25 -13.69
N VAL A 738 -2.33 15.72 -14.79
CA VAL A 738 -2.00 16.14 -16.14
C VAL A 738 -3.13 17.01 -16.65
N TRP A 739 -2.77 18.21 -17.11
CA TRP A 739 -3.69 19.25 -17.57
C TRP A 739 -3.59 19.43 -19.08
N SER A 740 -4.72 19.78 -19.72
CA SER A 740 -4.77 20.32 -21.08
C SER A 740 -5.89 21.33 -21.13
N ASP A 741 -5.62 22.51 -21.71
CA ASP A 741 -6.61 23.60 -21.88
C ASP A 741 -7.40 23.96 -20.59
N GLY A 742 -6.76 23.82 -19.42
CA GLY A 742 -7.35 24.14 -18.11
C GLY A 742 -8.18 23.03 -17.47
N GLU A 743 -8.29 21.86 -18.12
CA GLU A 743 -8.99 20.69 -17.62
C GLU A 743 -8.00 19.58 -17.19
N ILE A 744 -8.34 18.81 -16.16
CA ILE A 744 -7.58 17.60 -15.79
C ILE A 744 -7.91 16.50 -16.79
N VAL A 745 -6.88 16.07 -17.53
CA VAL A 745 -6.99 15.05 -18.58
C VAL A 745 -6.31 13.74 -18.22
N GLY A 746 -5.63 13.67 -17.06
CA GLY A 746 -4.96 12.46 -16.63
C GLY A 746 -4.20 12.63 -15.34
N GLU A 747 -3.49 11.55 -14.98
CA GLU A 747 -2.65 11.43 -13.80
C GLU A 747 -1.31 10.75 -14.11
N THR A 748 -0.26 11.10 -13.35
CA THR A 748 1.04 10.42 -13.42
C THR A 748 1.06 9.16 -12.56
N LEU A 749 1.80 8.16 -13.01
CA LEU A 749 2.06 6.90 -12.29
C LEU A 749 3.45 6.92 -11.65
N SER A 750 4.49 6.97 -12.46
CA SER A 750 5.89 7.07 -12.05
C SER A 750 6.51 8.35 -12.56
N GLY A 751 7.44 8.94 -11.79
CA GLY A 751 8.24 10.07 -12.21
C GLY A 751 9.71 9.88 -11.91
N GLY A 752 10.58 10.34 -12.83
CA GLY A 752 12.02 10.21 -12.64
C GLY A 752 12.84 10.86 -13.76
N TYR A 753 14.12 11.09 -13.48
CA TYR A 753 15.02 11.65 -14.48
C TYR A 753 15.70 10.57 -15.31
N GLY A 754 15.56 10.65 -16.62
CA GLY A 754 16.19 9.74 -17.57
C GLY A 754 17.56 10.25 -18.00
N TYR A 755 18.64 9.65 -17.48
CA TYR A 755 20.01 10.10 -17.74
C TYR A 755 20.51 9.85 -19.15
N ARG A 756 20.00 8.79 -19.83
CA ARG A 756 20.32 8.52 -21.26
C ARG A 756 19.64 9.52 -22.20
N VAL A 757 18.51 10.06 -21.79
CA VAL A 757 17.68 10.97 -22.59
C VAL A 757 17.77 12.41 -22.15
N ASP A 758 18.45 12.65 -21.01
CA ASP A 758 18.67 13.97 -20.38
C ASP A 758 17.35 14.75 -20.17
N ALA A 759 16.34 14.08 -19.61
CA ALA A 759 15.01 14.65 -19.46
C ALA A 759 14.30 14.12 -18.20
N SER A 760 13.47 14.95 -17.58
CA SER A 760 12.52 14.52 -16.55
C SER A 760 11.35 13.80 -17.24
N LEU A 761 11.07 12.57 -16.81
CA LEU A 761 10.06 11.70 -17.38
C LEU A 761 8.93 11.44 -16.39
N ALA A 762 7.71 11.28 -16.90
CA ALA A 762 6.60 10.74 -16.16
C ALA A 762 5.87 9.69 -17.01
N LEU A 763 5.60 8.53 -16.41
CA LEU A 763 4.65 7.56 -16.95
C LEU A 763 3.27 8.01 -16.53
N ALA A 764 2.31 8.07 -17.43
CA ALA A 764 1.01 8.69 -17.18
C ALA A 764 -0.15 7.94 -17.85
N MET A 765 -1.31 8.09 -17.24
CA MET A 765 -2.60 7.71 -17.82
C MET A 765 -3.34 8.97 -18.26
N LEU A 766 -3.68 9.08 -19.52
CA LEU A 766 -4.47 10.17 -20.08
C LEU A 766 -5.84 9.67 -20.50
N LYS A 767 -6.85 10.55 -20.47
CA LYS A 767 -8.11 10.33 -21.19
C LYS A 767 -7.79 10.03 -22.66
N SER A 768 -8.45 9.04 -23.26
CA SER A 768 -8.14 8.62 -24.64
C SER A 768 -8.39 9.69 -25.70
N ASP A 769 -9.24 10.67 -25.37
CA ASP A 769 -9.59 11.84 -26.22
C ASP A 769 -8.84 13.11 -25.81
N ALA A 770 -7.87 13.02 -24.90
CA ALA A 770 -7.05 14.17 -24.52
C ALA A 770 -6.24 14.67 -25.73
N GLU A 771 -6.44 15.92 -26.10
CA GLU A 771 -5.76 16.65 -27.18
C GLU A 771 -5.25 17.99 -26.64
N GLY A 772 -4.32 18.62 -27.36
CA GLY A 772 -3.78 19.93 -27.01
C GLY A 772 -2.48 19.89 -26.19
N PRO A 773 -1.98 21.05 -25.76
CA PRO A 773 -0.75 21.16 -24.99
C PRO A 773 -0.93 20.56 -23.60
N LEU A 774 0.02 19.73 -23.18
CA LEU A 774 -0.01 19.08 -21.88
C LEU A 774 0.83 19.84 -20.85
N GLU A 775 0.37 19.84 -19.61
CA GLU A 775 1.12 20.32 -18.45
C GLU A 775 0.99 19.31 -17.29
N VAL A 776 2.07 19.10 -16.56
CA VAL A 776 2.06 18.28 -15.33
C VAL A 776 2.12 19.20 -14.11
N GLU A 777 1.20 19.01 -13.17
CA GLU A 777 1.18 19.75 -11.91
C GLU A 777 2.08 19.08 -10.88
N ILE A 778 3.16 19.77 -10.47
CA ILE A 778 4.10 19.34 -9.44
C ILE A 778 4.09 20.39 -8.34
N PHE A 779 3.66 20.04 -7.12
CA PHE A 779 3.56 20.94 -5.97
C PHE A 779 2.87 22.28 -6.29
N GLY A 780 1.71 22.19 -6.95
CA GLY A 780 0.89 23.34 -7.31
C GLY A 780 1.36 24.17 -8.53
N GLN A 781 2.52 23.86 -9.09
CA GLN A 781 3.03 24.49 -10.31
C GLN A 781 2.79 23.60 -11.52
N ARG A 782 2.41 24.18 -12.65
CA ARG A 782 2.23 23.47 -13.91
C ARG A 782 3.47 23.62 -14.79
N TYR A 783 4.00 22.49 -15.23
CA TYR A 783 5.17 22.39 -16.08
C TYR A 783 4.76 21.87 -17.46
N PRO A 784 5.15 22.48 -18.56
CA PRO A 784 4.88 21.98 -19.90
C PRO A 784 5.38 20.54 -20.05
N ALA A 785 4.59 19.72 -20.72
CA ALA A 785 4.91 18.33 -20.98
C ALA A 785 4.60 17.94 -22.42
N GLU A 786 5.36 17.02 -22.95
CA GLU A 786 5.19 16.49 -24.32
C GLU A 786 5.18 14.97 -24.26
N GLU A 787 4.29 14.34 -25.04
CA GLU A 787 4.32 12.89 -25.21
C GLU A 787 5.56 12.48 -26.00
N ARG A 788 6.21 11.42 -25.53
CA ARG A 788 7.35 10.85 -26.23
C ARG A 788 7.28 9.32 -26.26
N GLU A 789 7.88 8.75 -27.29
CA GLU A 789 8.14 7.31 -27.30
C GLU A 789 9.22 6.96 -26.28
N GLY A 790 9.19 5.74 -25.75
CA GLY A 790 10.27 5.23 -24.91
C GLY A 790 11.62 5.28 -25.60
N PHE A 791 12.70 5.44 -24.82
CA PHE A 791 14.07 5.49 -25.34
C PHE A 791 14.36 4.28 -26.21
N ASP A 792 14.76 4.53 -27.46
CA ASP A 792 15.06 3.54 -28.47
C ASP A 792 13.98 2.42 -28.51
N PRO A 793 12.71 2.74 -28.83
CA PRO A 793 11.60 1.78 -28.74
C PRO A 793 11.75 0.60 -29.71
N LYS A 794 12.52 0.76 -30.77
CA LYS A 794 12.90 -0.30 -31.73
C LYS A 794 14.23 -0.94 -31.37
N SER A 795 14.67 -0.74 -30.15
CA SER A 795 15.99 -0.97 -29.65
C SER A 795 16.64 -2.26 -30.10
N GLU A 796 17.71 -2.13 -30.84
CA GLU A 796 18.65 -3.20 -31.08
C GLU A 796 19.55 -3.44 -29.87
N ARG A 797 19.66 -2.48 -28.93
CA ARG A 797 20.52 -2.58 -27.75
C ARG A 797 20.15 -3.78 -26.87
N VAL A 798 18.86 -4.01 -26.61
CA VAL A 798 18.38 -5.20 -25.88
C VAL A 798 18.59 -6.47 -26.70
N ARG A 799 18.55 -6.35 -28.04
CA ARG A 799 18.65 -7.49 -28.96
C ARG A 799 20.06 -7.77 -29.45
N ALA A 800 21.04 -6.91 -29.15
CA ALA A 800 22.42 -6.93 -29.68
C ALA A 800 23.24 -8.22 -29.45
#